data_5d1dae87bf71128aff67dec1da51fd15
#
_entry.id   5d1dae87bf71128aff67dec1da51fd15
#
_cell.length_a   1.000
_cell.length_b   1.000
_cell.length_c   1.000
_cell.angle_alpha   90.00
_cell.angle_beta   90.00
_cell.angle_gamma   90.00
#
_symmetry.space_group_name_H-M   'P 1'
#
loop_
_entity.id
_entity.type
_entity.pdbx_description
1 polymer ?
#
loop_
_entity_poly.entity_id
_entity_poly.type
_entity_poly.pdbx_seq_one_letter_code
_entity_poly.pdbx_strand_id
1 'polypeptide(L)'
;MIGQTISHYRVIEKLGGGGMGVVYKAEDLKLGRFVALKFLPDDVAKDSQALARFQREAKAASALNHPNICTIYEIDDQSGQAFIAMEYLEGVTLKHKISAKPLEVETALDLAIQIADALDAAHSKGIIHRDIKPANIFVTARGQAKVLDFGLAKVTAQLESAGMSSPTLDVEDHLTSPGSAVGTVAYMSPEQARGEVLDARTDLFSFGLVLYEMATARPAFSGGTTAVIFDAILHKVPVAPLRLNPELPPELDRIINKALEKDPELRYQSGAELRGDLKRSKRDSGSGGSGRSSTALPSAAELLAGSSASGTAKVTPAPANSSRNKYIAATAVVALLVLVAVAAYYFHSPATGPAKVAQISHWNKPMNGAVLSPDGHTVAFTSPVAGFDQVFVMLASGGDPLQLTSDSLNKNVEALSPDGTQIYYSDGFGGEGSFSVPTLGGASSLVASGFGLAISPDGNSFYSVRIRGGENAVFHKPKVGLAEEMIFHAPEGSYPANVLPFPDGKQLLVATGTDQVQGSTTLTLHRFDLATHASQKIGEVSGSPTGLVWNEPGKTFLCSRTVNDVTNIWEYRVADGDLKQVTTGAGPDLSPMPAPANKGIYFVNGRRAGFLTVYHPQTKQSFDLTNEEATQPALAWDGRHVMYITLSGNAQQGDLWASDVDGNNRVKITSGTELITSTFTSDASRLVFTATEGGKIKTYIVKADGTGLRQIPWSPEDGGYGSASADPNVVYLGGTDAGVTGFSIWKVAADGSSVEKLVDNCGAIWDSSPDGKYLLTSQNSAGGSPSISEYSLADRKCIPLLPDLTALVVHFSSDGKSILYLGASHGETTIYRLPWHDGKTTGAAQPALKLPFAFRQGYSGNAYDFSKDLSTVVYARPAGHADLYLLSQK
;
A
#
# COMPACT_ATOMS: atom_id res chain seq x y z
N MET A 1 -30.91 11.84 22.20
CA MET A 1 -31.17 13.00 21.34
C MET A 1 -32.65 13.38 21.21
N ILE A 2 -33.62 12.46 21.14
CA ILE A 2 -35.05 12.82 21.07
C ILE A 2 -35.46 13.63 22.33
N GLY A 3 -36.15 14.75 22.13
CA GLY A 3 -36.53 15.70 23.16
C GLY A 3 -35.48 16.73 23.58
N GLN A 4 -34.24 16.58 23.09
CA GLN A 4 -33.15 17.56 23.34
C GLN A 4 -33.23 18.73 22.38
N THR A 5 -32.73 19.88 22.82
CA THR A 5 -32.57 21.07 21.98
C THR A 5 -31.11 21.24 21.66
N ILE A 6 -30.77 21.26 20.36
CA ILE A 6 -29.42 21.42 19.81
C ILE A 6 -29.42 22.75 19.07
N SER A 7 -28.61 23.70 19.49
CA SER A 7 -28.68 25.08 19.05
C SER A 7 -30.11 25.64 19.32
N HIS A 8 -30.86 25.92 18.30
CA HIS A 8 -32.25 26.34 18.38
C HIS A 8 -33.23 25.33 17.73
N TYR A 9 -32.79 24.07 17.54
CA TYR A 9 -33.59 23.01 16.98
C TYR A 9 -33.98 21.98 18.05
N ARG A 10 -35.26 21.77 18.28
CA ARG A 10 -35.79 20.75 19.18
C ARG A 10 -36.00 19.44 18.42
N VAL A 11 -35.22 18.40 18.77
CA VAL A 11 -35.30 17.09 18.14
C VAL A 11 -36.61 16.39 18.52
N ILE A 12 -37.39 15.96 17.52
CA ILE A 12 -38.71 15.36 17.72
C ILE A 12 -38.64 13.84 17.54
N GLU A 13 -38.14 13.36 16.37
CA GLU A 13 -38.13 11.93 16.04
C GLU A 13 -36.95 11.59 15.12
N LYS A 14 -36.56 10.32 15.13
CA LYS A 14 -35.51 9.81 14.22
C LYS A 14 -36.14 9.45 12.87
N LEU A 15 -35.66 10.05 11.78
CA LEU A 15 -36.11 9.77 10.42
C LEU A 15 -35.34 8.62 9.76
N GLY A 16 -34.06 8.47 10.11
CA GLY A 16 -33.21 7.42 9.54
C GLY A 16 -31.81 7.47 10.09
N GLY A 17 -31.00 6.46 9.73
CA GLY A 17 -29.57 6.40 10.09
C GLY A 17 -28.86 5.36 9.25
N GLY A 18 -27.58 5.57 8.99
CA GLY A 18 -26.70 4.68 8.21
C GLY A 18 -25.26 5.15 8.33
N GLY A 19 -24.37 4.60 7.51
CA GLY A 19 -22.93 4.93 7.50
C GLY A 19 -22.59 6.41 7.33
N MET A 20 -23.52 7.21 6.80
CA MET A 20 -23.34 8.68 6.62
C MET A 20 -23.94 9.54 7.73
N GLY A 21 -24.26 8.95 8.89
CA GLY A 21 -24.83 9.66 10.04
C GLY A 21 -26.31 9.39 10.28
N VAL A 22 -26.88 10.09 11.27
CA VAL A 22 -28.27 9.92 11.71
C VAL A 22 -29.05 11.18 11.39
N VAL A 23 -30.27 11.01 10.82
CA VAL A 23 -31.15 12.11 10.46
C VAL A 23 -32.34 12.13 11.41
N TYR A 24 -32.63 13.30 11.98
CA TYR A 24 -33.76 13.54 12.86
C TYR A 24 -34.69 14.62 12.28
N LYS A 25 -35.98 14.49 12.52
CA LYS A 25 -36.91 15.61 12.42
C LYS A 25 -36.79 16.49 13.65
N ALA A 26 -36.66 17.78 13.43
CA ALA A 26 -36.60 18.76 14.50
C ALA A 26 -37.49 19.96 14.18
N GLU A 27 -37.85 20.69 15.22
CA GLU A 27 -38.54 21.98 15.13
C GLU A 27 -37.54 23.12 15.33
N ASP A 28 -37.45 23.98 14.35
CA ASP A 28 -36.75 25.26 14.45
C ASP A 28 -37.55 26.21 15.33
N LEU A 29 -37.10 26.39 16.55
CA LEU A 29 -37.79 27.20 17.57
C LEU A 29 -37.78 28.71 17.27
N LYS A 30 -36.87 29.19 16.41
CA LYS A 30 -36.80 30.59 15.96
C LYS A 30 -37.80 30.90 14.85
N LEU A 31 -37.97 29.97 13.92
CA LEU A 31 -38.79 30.19 12.73
C LEU A 31 -40.12 29.40 12.75
N GLY A 32 -40.36 28.55 13.73
CA GLY A 32 -41.60 27.79 13.90
C GLY A 32 -41.88 26.80 12.77
N ARG A 33 -40.83 26.16 12.19
CA ARG A 33 -40.95 25.22 11.09
C ARG A 33 -40.25 23.90 11.40
N PHE A 34 -40.63 22.82 10.71
CA PHE A 34 -39.90 21.56 10.78
C PHE A 34 -38.69 21.57 9.84
N VAL A 35 -37.60 20.98 10.31
CA VAL A 35 -36.35 20.77 9.56
C VAL A 35 -35.89 19.31 9.72
N ALA A 36 -35.03 18.87 8.82
CA ALA A 36 -34.26 17.63 8.98
C ALA A 36 -32.84 17.96 9.47
N LEU A 37 -32.46 17.41 10.62
CA LEU A 37 -31.10 17.55 11.16
C LEU A 37 -30.31 16.28 10.87
N LYS A 38 -29.29 16.38 10.05
CA LYS A 38 -28.36 15.31 9.75
C LYS A 38 -27.10 15.50 10.57
N PHE A 39 -26.85 14.59 11.52
CA PHE A 39 -25.63 14.55 12.33
C PHE A 39 -24.55 13.75 11.64
N LEU A 40 -23.35 14.25 11.66
CA LEU A 40 -22.20 13.51 11.20
C LEU A 40 -21.83 12.39 12.18
N PRO A 41 -21.24 11.29 11.69
CA PRO A 41 -20.62 10.29 12.55
C PRO A 41 -19.56 10.93 13.47
N ASP A 42 -19.43 10.43 14.70
CA ASP A 42 -18.52 10.97 15.72
C ASP A 42 -17.05 10.98 15.26
N ASP A 43 -16.66 10.02 14.39
CA ASP A 43 -15.32 9.92 13.84
C ASP A 43 -14.99 11.07 12.89
N VAL A 44 -16.01 11.58 12.19
CA VAL A 44 -15.89 12.75 11.30
C VAL A 44 -15.82 14.05 12.10
N ALA A 45 -16.61 14.14 13.15
CA ALA A 45 -16.67 15.34 14.00
C ALA A 45 -15.35 15.56 14.76
N LYS A 46 -14.56 14.51 14.99
CA LYS A 46 -13.26 14.57 15.69
C LYS A 46 -12.07 14.92 14.79
N ASP A 47 -12.18 14.74 13.47
CA ASP A 47 -11.13 15.10 12.51
C ASP A 47 -11.34 16.55 12.01
N SER A 48 -10.49 17.46 12.48
CA SER A 48 -10.56 18.88 12.10
C SER A 48 -10.40 19.15 10.61
N GLN A 49 -9.63 18.33 9.87
CA GLN A 49 -9.47 18.47 8.43
C GLN A 49 -10.68 17.95 7.66
N ALA A 50 -11.28 16.86 8.12
CA ALA A 50 -12.48 16.31 7.55
C ALA A 50 -13.68 17.24 7.78
N LEU A 51 -13.81 17.76 8.98
CA LEU A 51 -14.84 18.74 9.33
C LEU A 51 -14.71 20.02 8.50
N ALA A 52 -13.50 20.56 8.33
CA ALA A 52 -13.27 21.75 7.51
C ALA A 52 -13.55 21.53 6.01
N ARG A 53 -13.32 20.33 5.49
CA ARG A 53 -13.70 19.94 4.12
C ARG A 53 -15.20 19.81 3.97
N PHE A 54 -15.82 19.11 4.90
CA PHE A 54 -17.28 18.96 4.95
C PHE A 54 -17.99 20.31 4.99
N GLN A 55 -17.55 21.22 5.86
CA GLN A 55 -18.11 22.59 5.94
C GLN A 55 -17.95 23.36 4.63
N ARG A 56 -16.83 23.19 3.90
CA ARG A 56 -16.62 23.84 2.59
C ARG A 56 -17.56 23.28 1.52
N GLU A 57 -17.71 21.95 1.45
CA GLU A 57 -18.57 21.28 0.46
C GLU A 57 -20.07 21.57 0.75
N ALA A 58 -20.45 21.47 2.02
CA ALA A 58 -21.82 21.84 2.43
C ALA A 58 -22.12 23.32 2.20
N LYS A 59 -21.14 24.24 2.39
CA LYS A 59 -21.27 25.65 2.04
C LYS A 59 -21.42 25.87 0.53
N ALA A 60 -20.71 25.11 -0.30
CA ALA A 60 -20.91 25.17 -1.74
C ALA A 60 -22.31 24.67 -2.14
N ALA A 61 -22.76 23.56 -1.56
CA ALA A 61 -24.11 23.01 -1.78
C ALA A 61 -25.22 23.93 -1.30
N SER A 62 -25.02 24.68 -0.20
CA SER A 62 -26.01 25.66 0.32
C SER A 62 -26.27 26.84 -0.62
N ALA A 63 -25.37 27.09 -1.59
CA ALA A 63 -25.57 28.09 -2.63
C ALA A 63 -26.57 27.64 -3.74
N LEU A 64 -26.96 26.36 -3.73
CA LEU A 64 -27.95 25.82 -4.66
C LEU A 64 -29.36 26.12 -4.14
N ASN A 65 -30.08 26.99 -4.86
CA ASN A 65 -31.49 27.23 -4.61
C ASN A 65 -32.27 26.82 -5.85
N HIS A 66 -32.92 25.65 -5.80
CA HIS A 66 -33.64 25.05 -6.91
C HIS A 66 -34.81 24.20 -6.42
N PRO A 67 -35.99 24.21 -7.07
CA PRO A 67 -37.18 23.47 -6.61
C PRO A 67 -36.93 21.95 -6.45
N ASN A 68 -36.02 21.40 -7.26
CA ASN A 68 -35.71 19.96 -7.26
C ASN A 68 -34.40 19.61 -6.54
N ILE A 69 -33.82 20.52 -5.75
CA ILE A 69 -32.70 20.29 -4.86
C ILE A 69 -33.13 20.51 -3.41
N CYS A 70 -32.72 19.66 -2.49
CA CYS A 70 -32.98 19.84 -1.07
C CYS A 70 -32.23 21.06 -0.53
N THR A 71 -32.92 22.00 0.10
CA THR A 71 -32.32 23.23 0.59
C THR A 71 -31.60 23.00 1.90
N ILE A 72 -30.34 23.40 1.98
CA ILE A 72 -29.56 23.45 3.22
C ILE A 72 -29.80 24.82 3.88
N TYR A 73 -30.25 24.82 5.13
CA TYR A 73 -30.55 26.04 5.87
C TYR A 73 -29.37 26.52 6.72
N GLU A 74 -28.70 25.59 7.38
CA GLU A 74 -27.61 25.90 8.32
C GLU A 74 -26.63 24.74 8.45
N ILE A 75 -25.40 25.07 8.73
CA ILE A 75 -24.31 24.12 9.06
C ILE A 75 -23.70 24.65 10.33
N ASP A 76 -23.76 23.88 11.41
CA ASP A 76 -23.27 24.29 12.71
C ASP A 76 -22.63 23.14 13.47
N ASP A 77 -21.87 23.48 14.51
CA ASP A 77 -21.27 22.55 15.44
C ASP A 77 -21.66 22.98 16.87
N GLN A 78 -22.26 22.08 17.63
CA GLN A 78 -22.56 22.33 19.03
C GLN A 78 -21.99 21.22 19.89
N SER A 79 -21.08 21.59 20.78
CA SER A 79 -20.44 20.66 21.74
C SER A 79 -19.69 19.50 21.06
N GLY A 80 -19.06 19.75 19.90
CA GLY A 80 -18.33 18.74 19.13
C GLY A 80 -19.22 17.82 18.29
N GLN A 81 -20.51 18.14 18.16
CA GLN A 81 -21.44 17.45 17.27
C GLN A 81 -21.78 18.34 16.08
N ALA A 82 -21.15 18.09 14.97
CA ALA A 82 -21.44 18.80 13.73
C ALA A 82 -22.74 18.28 13.09
N PHE A 83 -23.57 19.19 12.61
CA PHE A 83 -24.83 18.86 11.96
C PHE A 83 -25.15 19.79 10.78
N ILE A 84 -26.01 19.31 9.88
CA ILE A 84 -26.65 20.09 8.82
C ILE A 84 -28.14 20.19 9.11
N ALA A 85 -28.67 21.40 9.15
CA ALA A 85 -30.10 21.64 9.11
C ALA A 85 -30.57 21.84 7.67
N MET A 86 -31.52 21.03 7.22
CA MET A 86 -32.02 21.06 5.86
C MET A 86 -33.54 20.99 5.79
N GLU A 87 -34.07 21.18 4.59
CA GLU A 87 -35.49 21.09 4.31
C GLU A 87 -36.08 19.75 4.74
N TYR A 88 -37.13 19.79 5.59
CA TYR A 88 -37.89 18.60 5.95
C TYR A 88 -38.86 18.26 4.80
N LEU A 89 -38.77 17.04 4.29
CA LEU A 89 -39.52 16.54 3.16
C LEU A 89 -40.51 15.45 3.60
N GLU A 90 -41.76 15.57 3.17
CA GLU A 90 -42.78 14.54 3.35
C GLU A 90 -42.91 13.69 2.09
N GLY A 91 -42.68 12.38 2.19
CA GLY A 91 -42.68 11.46 1.06
C GLY A 91 -41.79 10.24 1.28
N VAL A 92 -41.22 9.71 0.20
CA VAL A 92 -40.37 8.52 0.23
C VAL A 92 -39.17 8.68 -0.70
N THR A 93 -38.07 7.93 -0.46
CA THR A 93 -36.97 7.91 -1.42
C THR A 93 -37.38 7.21 -2.71
N LEU A 94 -36.75 7.56 -3.83
CA LEU A 94 -36.96 6.91 -5.11
C LEU A 94 -36.68 5.40 -5.02
N LYS A 95 -35.69 4.99 -4.20
CA LYS A 95 -35.43 3.58 -3.91
C LYS A 95 -36.64 2.82 -3.39
N HIS A 96 -37.39 3.41 -2.45
CA HIS A 96 -38.61 2.81 -1.93
C HIS A 96 -39.75 2.79 -2.98
N LYS A 97 -39.78 3.80 -3.86
CA LYS A 97 -40.79 3.90 -4.92
C LYS A 97 -40.62 2.89 -6.04
N ILE A 98 -39.38 2.47 -6.33
CA ILE A 98 -39.00 1.48 -7.36
C ILE A 98 -39.12 0.02 -6.83
N SER A 99 -39.18 -0.19 -5.53
CA SER A 99 -38.85 -1.45 -4.81
C SER A 99 -39.55 -2.74 -5.28
N ALA A 100 -40.58 -2.71 -6.10
CA ALA A 100 -41.29 -3.92 -6.51
C ALA A 100 -41.65 -4.00 -8.01
N LYS A 101 -41.72 -2.89 -8.70
CA LYS A 101 -42.15 -2.84 -10.12
C LYS A 101 -41.62 -1.60 -10.84
N PRO A 102 -41.43 -1.66 -12.14
CA PRO A 102 -41.11 -0.46 -12.93
C PRO A 102 -42.11 0.68 -12.67
N LEU A 103 -41.62 1.91 -12.72
CA LEU A 103 -42.50 3.07 -12.67
C LEU A 103 -43.31 3.18 -13.97
N GLU A 104 -44.53 3.68 -13.86
CA GLU A 104 -45.30 4.06 -15.04
C GLU A 104 -44.50 5.07 -15.87
N VAL A 105 -44.48 4.93 -17.19
CA VAL A 105 -43.65 5.69 -18.12
C VAL A 105 -43.84 7.20 -17.93
N GLU A 106 -45.05 7.67 -17.73
CA GLU A 106 -45.33 9.09 -17.54
C GLU A 106 -44.73 9.60 -16.23
N THR A 107 -44.88 8.83 -15.12
CA THR A 107 -44.28 9.14 -13.82
C THR A 107 -42.76 9.12 -13.90
N ALA A 108 -42.16 8.14 -14.56
CA ALA A 108 -40.74 8.03 -14.76
C ALA A 108 -40.17 9.23 -15.53
N LEU A 109 -40.82 9.63 -16.62
CA LEU A 109 -40.41 10.80 -17.42
C LEU A 109 -40.55 12.11 -16.63
N ASP A 110 -41.60 12.28 -15.83
CA ASP A 110 -41.81 13.47 -15.02
C ASP A 110 -40.74 13.65 -13.95
N LEU A 111 -40.42 12.58 -13.23
CA LEU A 111 -39.33 12.59 -12.26
C LEU A 111 -37.99 12.80 -12.94
N ALA A 112 -37.76 12.14 -14.07
CA ALA A 112 -36.51 12.24 -14.81
C ALA A 112 -36.22 13.66 -15.31
N ILE A 113 -37.23 14.36 -15.82
CA ILE A 113 -37.12 15.76 -16.27
C ILE A 113 -36.73 16.67 -15.08
N GLN A 114 -37.31 16.46 -13.90
CA GLN A 114 -37.04 17.23 -12.72
C GLN A 114 -35.61 16.99 -12.17
N ILE A 115 -35.16 15.73 -12.21
CA ILE A 115 -33.80 15.38 -11.77
C ILE A 115 -32.76 15.95 -12.75
N ALA A 116 -32.97 15.82 -14.04
CA ALA A 116 -32.11 16.43 -15.06
C ALA A 116 -32.02 17.96 -14.91
N ASP A 117 -33.12 18.63 -14.53
CA ASP A 117 -33.14 20.07 -14.26
C ASP A 117 -32.31 20.44 -13.01
N ALA A 118 -32.38 19.63 -11.95
CA ALA A 118 -31.59 19.79 -10.75
C ALA A 118 -30.08 19.63 -11.02
N LEU A 119 -29.70 18.60 -11.79
CA LEU A 119 -28.32 18.37 -12.20
C LEU A 119 -27.77 19.50 -13.06
N ASP A 120 -28.54 19.98 -14.02
CA ASP A 120 -28.18 21.11 -14.90
C ASP A 120 -27.91 22.39 -14.07
N ALA A 121 -28.80 22.69 -13.12
CA ALA A 121 -28.66 23.83 -12.21
C ALA A 121 -27.39 23.74 -11.31
N ALA A 122 -27.04 22.56 -10.83
CA ALA A 122 -25.84 22.34 -10.04
C ALA A 122 -24.56 22.43 -10.90
N HIS A 123 -24.54 21.76 -12.05
CA HIS A 123 -23.42 21.74 -12.97
C HIS A 123 -23.09 23.13 -13.55
N SER A 124 -24.08 23.96 -13.79
CA SER A 124 -23.90 25.36 -14.23
C SER A 124 -23.16 26.22 -13.21
N LYS A 125 -23.15 25.81 -11.92
CA LYS A 125 -22.38 26.42 -10.83
C LYS A 125 -21.07 25.68 -10.52
N GLY A 126 -20.68 24.70 -11.34
CA GLY A 126 -19.47 23.90 -11.15
C GLY A 126 -19.59 22.88 -10.01
N ILE A 127 -20.80 22.55 -9.55
CA ILE A 127 -21.03 21.61 -8.46
C ILE A 127 -21.45 20.26 -9.06
N ILE A 128 -20.61 19.23 -8.83
CA ILE A 128 -20.83 17.85 -9.25
C ILE A 128 -21.30 17.05 -8.04
N HIS A 129 -22.33 16.22 -8.20
CA HIS A 129 -22.94 15.47 -7.10
C HIS A 129 -22.11 14.26 -6.66
N ARG A 130 -21.61 13.48 -7.61
CA ARG A 130 -20.71 12.31 -7.46
C ARG A 130 -21.31 11.06 -6.80
N ASP A 131 -22.56 11.12 -6.30
CA ASP A 131 -23.25 9.97 -5.66
C ASP A 131 -24.74 9.97 -6.01
N ILE A 132 -25.07 10.07 -7.30
CA ILE A 132 -26.45 9.99 -7.80
C ILE A 132 -26.91 8.52 -7.76
N LYS A 133 -27.91 8.28 -6.91
CA LYS A 133 -28.55 6.95 -6.74
C LYS A 133 -29.99 7.10 -6.22
N PRO A 134 -30.85 6.09 -6.34
CA PRO A 134 -32.23 6.18 -5.92
C PRO A 134 -32.46 6.51 -4.43
N ALA A 135 -31.47 6.18 -3.57
CA ALA A 135 -31.51 6.52 -2.15
C ALA A 135 -31.31 8.02 -1.88
N ASN A 136 -30.60 8.73 -2.76
CA ASN A 136 -30.32 10.18 -2.68
C ASN A 136 -31.31 11.04 -3.48
N ILE A 137 -32.38 10.44 -3.97
CA ILE A 137 -33.47 11.13 -4.64
C ILE A 137 -34.75 10.91 -3.83
N PHE A 138 -35.36 11.98 -3.40
CA PHE A 138 -36.62 11.95 -2.63
C PHE A 138 -37.79 12.35 -3.48
N VAL A 139 -38.90 11.64 -3.39
CA VAL A 139 -40.15 11.96 -4.10
C VAL A 139 -41.16 12.38 -3.03
N THR A 140 -41.52 13.66 -3.08
CA THR A 140 -42.50 14.23 -2.15
C THR A 140 -43.91 13.63 -2.37
N ALA A 141 -44.79 13.80 -1.39
CA ALA A 141 -46.20 13.39 -1.50
C ALA A 141 -46.94 14.08 -2.69
N ARG A 142 -46.41 15.20 -3.17
CA ARG A 142 -46.94 15.94 -4.35
C ARG A 142 -46.34 15.50 -5.67
N GLY A 143 -45.52 14.46 -5.71
CA GLY A 143 -44.84 13.94 -6.89
C GLY A 143 -43.64 14.77 -7.38
N GLN A 144 -43.07 15.65 -6.54
CA GLN A 144 -41.87 16.39 -6.89
C GLN A 144 -40.62 15.59 -6.52
N ALA A 145 -39.65 15.54 -7.42
CA ALA A 145 -38.31 15.02 -7.10
C ALA A 145 -37.46 16.07 -6.39
N LYS A 146 -36.73 15.66 -5.36
CA LYS A 146 -35.72 16.46 -4.66
C LYS A 146 -34.42 15.66 -4.58
N VAL A 147 -33.35 16.17 -5.13
CA VAL A 147 -32.01 15.59 -5.05
C VAL A 147 -31.40 16.00 -3.71
N LEU A 148 -30.91 15.01 -2.96
CA LEU A 148 -30.35 15.16 -1.62
C LEU A 148 -28.82 15.09 -1.69
N ASP A 149 -28.12 15.58 -0.67
CA ASP A 149 -26.69 15.30 -0.36
C ASP A 149 -25.68 15.65 -1.48
N PHE A 150 -25.81 16.81 -2.15
CA PHE A 150 -24.83 17.31 -3.12
C PHE A 150 -23.43 17.45 -2.50
N GLY A 151 -22.43 16.77 -3.09
CA GLY A 151 -21.02 16.95 -2.80
C GLY A 151 -20.52 16.35 -1.48
N LEU A 152 -21.40 15.89 -0.58
CA LEU A 152 -21.05 15.38 0.73
C LEU A 152 -20.38 13.99 0.73
N ALA A 153 -20.46 13.26 -0.37
CA ALA A 153 -19.94 11.89 -0.50
C ALA A 153 -18.41 11.80 -0.48
N LYS A 154 -17.71 12.86 -0.91
CA LYS A 154 -16.24 12.86 -0.93
C LYS A 154 -15.63 12.90 0.47
N VAL A 155 -16.34 13.48 1.42
CA VAL A 155 -15.88 13.56 2.83
C VAL A 155 -16.07 12.22 3.52
N THR A 156 -17.19 11.54 3.27
CA THR A 156 -17.54 10.28 3.92
C THR A 156 -16.71 9.10 3.38
N ALA A 157 -16.46 9.03 2.08
CA ALA A 157 -15.62 7.98 1.48
C ALA A 157 -14.14 8.09 1.91
N GLN A 158 -13.64 9.30 2.16
CA GLN A 158 -12.30 9.52 2.72
C GLN A 158 -12.24 9.29 4.24
N LEU A 159 -13.37 9.27 4.91
CA LEU A 159 -13.49 9.06 6.36
C LEU A 159 -13.73 7.60 6.72
N GLU A 160 -14.45 6.85 5.90
CA GLU A 160 -14.48 5.38 6.00
C GLU A 160 -13.07 4.78 5.79
N SER A 161 -12.20 5.46 5.05
CA SER A 161 -10.78 5.09 4.93
C SER A 161 -9.89 5.63 6.06
N ALA A 162 -10.29 6.68 6.78
CA ALA A 162 -9.53 7.25 7.91
C ALA A 162 -10.02 6.76 9.28
N GLY A 163 -11.24 6.25 9.39
CA GLY A 163 -11.91 5.89 10.64
C GLY A 163 -11.67 4.47 11.15
N MET A 164 -10.79 3.68 10.53
CA MET A 164 -10.45 2.34 11.03
C MET A 164 -9.21 2.34 11.94
N SER A 165 -9.09 3.31 12.84
CA SER A 165 -8.05 3.32 13.86
C SER A 165 -8.66 3.60 15.24
N SER A 166 -9.39 2.64 15.78
CA SER A 166 -9.55 2.50 17.25
C SER A 166 -10.10 1.13 17.59
N PRO A 167 -9.53 0.44 18.58
CA PRO A 167 -9.94 -0.91 18.92
C PRO A 167 -11.10 -0.93 19.89
N THR A 168 -11.91 -1.95 19.70
CA THR A 168 -12.84 -2.55 20.65
C THR A 168 -14.09 -1.76 21.04
N LEU A 169 -15.22 -2.21 20.50
CA LEU A 169 -16.33 -2.83 21.24
C LEU A 169 -17.45 -3.18 20.25
N ASP A 170 -17.80 -4.47 20.22
CA ASP A 170 -19.04 -5.02 19.64
C ASP A 170 -19.46 -4.56 18.22
N VAL A 171 -18.65 -4.93 17.21
CA VAL A 171 -18.95 -4.71 15.78
C VAL A 171 -19.51 -5.97 15.12
N GLU A 172 -19.96 -6.95 15.88
CA GLU A 172 -20.62 -8.13 15.27
C GLU A 172 -22.04 -7.87 14.73
N ASP A 173 -22.69 -6.74 15.10
CA ASP A 173 -24.07 -6.49 14.69
C ASP A 173 -24.27 -5.43 13.59
N HIS A 174 -23.24 -4.71 13.11
CA HIS A 174 -23.45 -3.63 12.12
C HIS A 174 -22.73 -3.80 10.77
N LEU A 175 -21.88 -4.82 10.59
CA LEU A 175 -21.20 -5.13 9.32
C LEU A 175 -21.78 -6.36 8.60
N THR A 176 -22.80 -6.98 9.12
CA THR A 176 -23.45 -8.19 8.56
C THR A 176 -24.79 -7.95 7.87
N SER A 177 -25.00 -6.77 7.28
CA SER A 177 -26.06 -6.67 6.27
C SER A 177 -25.44 -6.86 4.89
N PRO A 178 -25.49 -8.07 4.30
CA PRO A 178 -25.09 -8.29 2.92
C PRO A 178 -26.02 -7.48 2.04
N GLY A 179 -25.58 -6.34 1.53
CA GLY A 179 -26.36 -5.53 0.61
C GLY A 179 -26.10 -4.03 0.61
N SER A 180 -25.58 -3.40 1.66
CA SER A 180 -25.46 -1.93 1.71
C SER A 180 -24.25 -1.39 0.94
N ALA A 181 -23.09 -2.04 1.00
CA ALA A 181 -21.90 -1.63 0.25
C ALA A 181 -22.02 -2.01 -1.24
N VAL A 182 -22.52 -3.19 -1.55
CA VAL A 182 -22.76 -3.67 -2.94
C VAL A 182 -23.76 -2.77 -3.67
N GLY A 183 -24.74 -2.19 -2.96
CA GLY A 183 -25.78 -1.34 -3.57
C GLY A 183 -25.29 0.05 -4.03
N THR A 184 -24.24 0.61 -3.43
CA THR A 184 -23.74 1.95 -3.80
C THR A 184 -22.87 1.91 -5.05
N VAL A 185 -22.07 0.86 -5.22
CA VAL A 185 -21.15 0.69 -6.36
C VAL A 185 -21.89 0.55 -7.70
N ALA A 186 -23.09 -0.01 -7.69
CA ALA A 186 -23.88 -0.23 -8.91
C ALA A 186 -24.28 1.05 -9.67
N TYR A 187 -24.11 2.24 -9.07
CA TYR A 187 -24.43 3.56 -9.68
C TYR A 187 -23.20 4.40 -10.03
N MET A 188 -22.00 3.85 -9.90
CA MET A 188 -20.77 4.55 -10.28
C MET A 188 -20.63 4.65 -11.80
N SER A 189 -20.05 5.76 -12.25
CA SER A 189 -19.65 5.91 -13.65
C SER A 189 -18.34 5.17 -13.94
N PRO A 190 -18.00 4.86 -15.21
CA PRO A 190 -16.72 4.26 -15.57
C PRO A 190 -15.52 5.06 -15.10
N GLU A 191 -15.56 6.39 -15.19
CA GLU A 191 -14.52 7.29 -14.72
C GLU A 191 -14.42 7.32 -13.19
N GLN A 192 -15.52 7.18 -12.45
CA GLN A 192 -15.47 6.96 -11.00
C GLN A 192 -14.85 5.62 -10.65
N ALA A 193 -15.23 4.55 -11.35
CA ALA A 193 -14.70 3.22 -11.16
C ALA A 193 -13.21 3.13 -11.50
N ARG A 194 -12.71 3.98 -12.43
CA ARG A 194 -11.28 4.11 -12.76
C ARG A 194 -10.53 5.12 -11.89
N GLY A 195 -11.22 5.90 -11.03
CA GLY A 195 -10.60 6.96 -10.26
C GLY A 195 -10.10 8.16 -11.07
N GLU A 196 -10.67 8.40 -12.25
CA GLU A 196 -10.34 9.50 -13.15
C GLU A 196 -10.85 10.84 -12.61
N VAL A 197 -10.39 11.95 -13.25
CA VAL A 197 -10.92 13.28 -12.93
C VAL A 197 -12.39 13.35 -13.34
N LEU A 198 -13.25 13.69 -12.39
CA LEU A 198 -14.69 13.70 -12.56
C LEU A 198 -15.17 15.06 -13.04
N ASP A 199 -16.07 15.04 -14.06
CA ASP A 199 -16.83 16.21 -14.50
C ASP A 199 -18.34 15.96 -14.41
N ALA A 200 -19.14 16.89 -14.92
CA ALA A 200 -20.58 16.83 -14.88
C ALA A 200 -21.19 15.57 -15.56
N ARG A 201 -20.48 14.97 -16.52
CA ARG A 201 -20.92 13.78 -17.27
C ARG A 201 -20.94 12.52 -16.42
N THR A 202 -20.19 12.50 -15.31
CA THR A 202 -20.25 11.47 -14.28
C THR A 202 -21.65 11.33 -13.69
N ASP A 203 -22.24 12.47 -13.27
CA ASP A 203 -23.60 12.48 -12.73
C ASP A 203 -24.64 12.08 -13.77
N LEU A 204 -24.41 12.42 -15.04
CA LEU A 204 -25.32 12.06 -16.15
C LEU A 204 -25.31 10.55 -16.42
N PHE A 205 -24.15 9.88 -16.29
CA PHE A 205 -24.07 8.42 -16.35
C PHE A 205 -24.79 7.77 -15.17
N SER A 206 -24.49 8.21 -13.94
CA SER A 206 -25.15 7.71 -12.72
C SER A 206 -26.66 7.92 -12.78
N PHE A 207 -27.10 9.04 -13.35
CA PHE A 207 -28.51 9.29 -13.58
C PHE A 207 -29.08 8.36 -14.68
N GLY A 208 -28.31 8.02 -15.71
CA GLY A 208 -28.66 6.97 -16.68
C GLY A 208 -28.96 5.63 -16.02
N LEU A 209 -28.17 5.23 -15.01
CA LEU A 209 -28.39 4.02 -14.20
C LEU A 209 -29.68 4.10 -13.38
N VAL A 210 -29.96 5.27 -12.80
CA VAL A 210 -31.24 5.52 -12.10
C VAL A 210 -32.45 5.43 -13.07
N LEU A 211 -32.34 6.02 -14.26
CA LEU A 211 -33.37 5.92 -15.30
C LEU A 211 -33.61 4.48 -15.72
N TYR A 212 -32.56 3.70 -15.92
CA TYR A 212 -32.64 2.28 -16.21
C TYR A 212 -33.43 1.53 -15.15
N GLU A 213 -33.14 1.78 -13.88
CA GLU A 213 -33.83 1.12 -12.77
C GLU A 213 -35.28 1.58 -12.62
N MET A 214 -35.57 2.87 -12.84
CA MET A 214 -36.94 3.39 -12.88
C MET A 214 -37.75 2.67 -13.95
N ALA A 215 -37.15 2.41 -15.11
CA ALA A 215 -37.80 1.82 -16.29
C ALA A 215 -37.96 0.29 -16.18
N THR A 216 -37.09 -0.41 -15.45
CA THR A 216 -37.01 -1.89 -15.45
C THR A 216 -37.21 -2.53 -14.09
N ALA A 217 -37.18 -1.77 -12.99
CA ALA A 217 -37.08 -2.21 -11.58
C ALA A 217 -35.85 -3.10 -11.29
N ARG A 218 -34.82 -3.03 -12.14
CA ARG A 218 -33.58 -3.79 -12.01
C ARG A 218 -32.38 -2.86 -12.17
N PRO A 219 -31.29 -3.05 -11.41
CA PRO A 219 -30.08 -2.30 -11.66
C PRO A 219 -29.48 -2.69 -13.02
N ALA A 220 -28.92 -1.73 -13.75
CA ALA A 220 -28.31 -1.97 -15.07
C ALA A 220 -27.09 -2.90 -14.98
N PHE A 221 -26.35 -2.78 -13.89
CA PHE A 221 -25.22 -3.64 -13.57
C PHE A 221 -25.41 -4.29 -12.20
N SER A 222 -25.26 -5.59 -12.13
CA SER A 222 -25.42 -6.38 -10.91
C SER A 222 -24.44 -7.53 -10.91
N GLY A 223 -24.04 -7.98 -9.72
CA GLY A 223 -23.11 -9.08 -9.55
C GLY A 223 -23.04 -9.55 -8.11
N GLY A 224 -22.53 -10.76 -7.90
CA GLY A 224 -22.35 -11.34 -6.57
C GLY A 224 -21.24 -10.68 -5.74
N THR A 225 -20.37 -9.91 -6.38
CA THR A 225 -19.28 -9.15 -5.74
C THR A 225 -19.13 -7.76 -6.35
N THR A 226 -18.54 -6.85 -5.59
CA THR A 226 -18.22 -5.48 -6.04
C THR A 226 -17.36 -5.48 -7.30
N ALA A 227 -16.41 -6.40 -7.42
CA ALA A 227 -15.53 -6.52 -8.59
C ALA A 227 -16.29 -6.89 -9.87
N VAL A 228 -17.28 -7.79 -9.79
CA VAL A 228 -18.15 -8.16 -10.92
C VAL A 228 -18.99 -6.97 -11.37
N ILE A 229 -19.41 -6.11 -10.44
CA ILE A 229 -20.15 -4.90 -10.76
C ILE A 229 -19.23 -3.89 -11.44
N PHE A 230 -18.00 -3.70 -10.96
CA PHE A 230 -17.00 -2.83 -11.60
C PHE A 230 -16.67 -3.29 -13.02
N ASP A 231 -16.40 -4.60 -13.21
CA ASP A 231 -16.19 -5.14 -14.55
C ASP A 231 -17.37 -4.85 -15.48
N ALA A 232 -18.60 -5.02 -14.97
CA ALA A 232 -19.80 -4.73 -15.75
C ALA A 232 -19.94 -3.23 -16.10
N ILE A 233 -19.64 -2.33 -15.15
CA ILE A 233 -19.64 -0.88 -15.37
C ILE A 233 -18.60 -0.49 -16.42
N LEU A 234 -17.42 -1.09 -16.39
CA LEU A 234 -16.29 -0.73 -17.24
C LEU A 234 -16.41 -1.31 -18.66
N HIS A 235 -16.89 -2.56 -18.79
CA HIS A 235 -16.72 -3.32 -20.03
C HIS A 235 -18.02 -3.87 -20.62
N LYS A 236 -19.13 -4.00 -19.84
CA LYS A 236 -20.34 -4.65 -20.33
C LYS A 236 -21.41 -3.61 -20.72
N VAL A 237 -22.10 -3.92 -21.79
CA VAL A 237 -23.32 -3.20 -22.16
C VAL A 237 -24.47 -3.80 -21.35
N PRO A 238 -25.32 -2.99 -20.68
CA PRO A 238 -26.47 -3.52 -19.96
C PRO A 238 -27.48 -4.15 -20.92
N VAL A 239 -28.33 -5.01 -20.42
CA VAL A 239 -29.44 -5.54 -21.19
C VAL A 239 -30.35 -4.37 -21.61
N ALA A 240 -30.72 -4.29 -22.89
CA ALA A 240 -31.55 -3.19 -23.37
C ALA A 240 -32.84 -3.08 -22.55
N PRO A 241 -33.22 -1.90 -22.04
CA PRO A 241 -34.44 -1.69 -21.25
C PRO A 241 -35.71 -2.26 -21.87
N LEU A 242 -35.86 -2.11 -23.22
CA LEU A 242 -36.99 -2.64 -23.99
C LEU A 242 -37.13 -4.17 -23.92
N ARG A 243 -36.02 -4.93 -23.67
CA ARG A 243 -36.11 -6.40 -23.48
C ARG A 243 -36.67 -6.79 -22.13
N LEU A 244 -36.51 -5.93 -21.12
CA LEU A 244 -36.98 -6.16 -19.76
C LEU A 244 -38.37 -5.59 -19.52
N ASN A 245 -38.67 -4.50 -20.20
CA ASN A 245 -39.97 -3.84 -20.17
C ASN A 245 -40.42 -3.41 -21.61
N PRO A 246 -41.17 -4.27 -22.31
CA PRO A 246 -41.59 -3.98 -23.68
C PRO A 246 -42.58 -2.79 -23.85
N GLU A 247 -43.14 -2.29 -22.74
CA GLU A 247 -44.05 -1.15 -22.74
C GLU A 247 -43.31 0.21 -22.81
N LEU A 248 -41.99 0.19 -22.74
CA LEU A 248 -41.17 1.41 -22.79
C LEU A 248 -41.23 2.04 -24.21
N PRO A 249 -41.30 3.37 -24.30
CA PRO A 249 -41.10 4.05 -25.56
C PRO A 249 -39.67 3.80 -26.10
N PRO A 250 -39.53 3.48 -27.41
CA PRO A 250 -38.18 3.28 -28.00
C PRO A 250 -37.24 4.47 -27.82
N GLU A 251 -37.78 5.67 -27.73
CA GLU A 251 -37.02 6.88 -27.49
C GLU A 251 -36.45 6.94 -26.08
N LEU A 252 -37.16 6.42 -25.07
CA LEU A 252 -36.63 6.34 -23.71
C LEU A 252 -35.50 5.31 -23.60
N ASP A 253 -35.61 4.16 -24.31
CA ASP A 253 -34.50 3.18 -24.42
C ASP A 253 -33.24 3.83 -25.04
N ARG A 254 -33.43 4.62 -26.13
CA ARG A 254 -32.35 5.35 -26.77
C ARG A 254 -31.67 6.36 -25.80
N ILE A 255 -32.48 7.09 -25.04
CA ILE A 255 -31.99 8.08 -24.04
C ILE A 255 -31.14 7.38 -22.96
N ILE A 256 -31.66 6.27 -22.44
CA ILE A 256 -30.95 5.49 -21.40
C ILE A 256 -29.64 4.97 -21.98
N ASN A 257 -29.63 4.37 -23.14
CA ASN A 257 -28.42 3.83 -23.77
C ASN A 257 -27.38 4.93 -24.03
N LYS A 258 -27.79 6.12 -24.53
CA LYS A 258 -26.88 7.28 -24.71
C LYS A 258 -26.31 7.77 -23.37
N ALA A 259 -27.09 7.81 -22.31
CA ALA A 259 -26.61 8.20 -21.00
C ALA A 259 -25.59 7.19 -20.44
N LEU A 260 -25.70 5.89 -20.80
CA LEU A 260 -24.85 4.80 -20.33
C LEU A 260 -23.66 4.50 -21.26
N GLU A 261 -23.36 5.35 -22.23
CA GLU A 261 -22.15 5.23 -23.05
C GLU A 261 -20.89 5.27 -22.13
N LYS A 262 -19.94 4.37 -22.42
CA LYS A 262 -18.74 4.24 -21.59
C LYS A 262 -17.76 5.39 -21.82
N ASP A 263 -17.71 5.89 -23.04
CA ASP A 263 -16.93 7.08 -23.41
C ASP A 263 -17.71 8.36 -23.03
N PRO A 264 -17.18 9.22 -22.15
CA PRO A 264 -17.83 10.48 -21.79
C PRO A 264 -18.13 11.39 -22.98
N GLU A 265 -17.33 11.33 -24.06
CA GLU A 265 -17.56 12.18 -25.27
C GLU A 265 -18.81 11.76 -26.08
N LEU A 266 -19.23 10.50 -25.94
CA LEU A 266 -20.40 9.96 -26.64
C LEU A 266 -21.69 10.09 -25.82
N ARG A 267 -21.60 10.48 -24.56
CA ARG A 267 -22.74 10.68 -23.64
C ARG A 267 -23.44 12.02 -23.88
N TYR A 268 -24.44 12.29 -23.07
CA TYR A 268 -24.96 13.64 -22.88
C TYR A 268 -23.88 14.57 -22.31
N GLN A 269 -23.72 15.75 -22.90
CA GLN A 269 -22.71 16.71 -22.47
C GLN A 269 -23.23 17.69 -21.40
N SER A 270 -24.56 17.77 -21.19
CA SER A 270 -25.17 18.59 -20.14
C SER A 270 -26.49 18.01 -19.65
N GLY A 271 -26.90 18.41 -18.44
CA GLY A 271 -28.24 18.12 -17.92
C GLY A 271 -29.34 18.71 -18.79
N ALA A 272 -29.12 19.88 -19.39
CA ALA A 272 -30.04 20.53 -20.30
C ALA A 272 -30.33 19.71 -21.58
N GLU A 273 -29.28 19.10 -22.17
CA GLU A 273 -29.41 18.22 -23.33
C GLU A 273 -30.28 17.00 -23.02
N LEU A 274 -29.95 16.29 -21.94
CA LEU A 274 -30.71 15.13 -21.48
C LEU A 274 -32.17 15.48 -21.17
N ARG A 275 -32.40 16.60 -20.46
CA ARG A 275 -33.73 17.12 -20.16
C ARG A 275 -34.52 17.41 -21.42
N GLY A 276 -33.86 17.94 -22.45
CA GLY A 276 -34.49 18.23 -23.76
C GLY A 276 -35.04 16.98 -24.44
N ASP A 277 -34.24 15.89 -24.43
CA ASP A 277 -34.66 14.61 -25.02
C ASP A 277 -35.76 13.94 -24.20
N LEU A 278 -35.69 13.97 -22.86
CA LEU A 278 -36.74 13.47 -21.96
C LEU A 278 -38.10 14.20 -22.20
N LYS A 279 -38.06 15.52 -22.37
CA LYS A 279 -39.27 16.31 -22.68
C LYS A 279 -39.84 15.95 -24.05
N ARG A 280 -39.01 15.67 -25.06
CA ARG A 280 -39.46 15.18 -26.37
C ARG A 280 -40.09 13.82 -26.23
N SER A 281 -39.47 12.88 -25.58
CA SER A 281 -40.00 11.53 -25.31
C SER A 281 -41.35 11.58 -24.60
N LYS A 282 -41.51 12.46 -23.60
CA LYS A 282 -42.79 12.66 -22.89
C LYS A 282 -43.90 13.19 -23.83
N ARG A 283 -43.59 14.17 -24.66
CA ARG A 283 -44.57 14.74 -25.61
C ARG A 283 -45.01 13.69 -26.64
N ASP A 284 -44.09 12.91 -27.17
CA ASP A 284 -44.34 11.93 -28.21
C ASP A 284 -45.09 10.69 -27.65
N SER A 285 -44.91 10.36 -26.37
CA SER A 285 -45.70 9.34 -25.68
C SER A 285 -47.15 9.77 -25.35
N GLY A 286 -47.39 11.10 -25.18
CA GLY A 286 -48.74 11.66 -24.91
C GLY A 286 -49.59 11.91 -26.17
N SER A 287 -49.01 11.81 -27.37
CA SER A 287 -49.68 12.01 -28.62
C SER A 287 -49.99 10.69 -29.35
N GLY A 288 -50.63 9.74 -28.67
CA GLY A 288 -51.14 8.51 -29.31
C GLY A 288 -52.31 8.78 -30.23
N GLY A 289 -52.06 9.03 -31.52
CA GLY A 289 -53.11 9.09 -32.56
C GLY A 289 -52.71 9.91 -33.77
N SER A 290 -52.50 9.21 -34.89
CA SER A 290 -52.50 9.63 -36.32
C SER A 290 -51.34 10.52 -36.82
N GLY A 291 -50.72 10.01 -37.87
CA GLY A 291 -50.06 10.84 -38.92
C GLY A 291 -48.70 10.27 -39.39
N ARG A 292 -48.73 9.27 -40.25
CA ARG A 292 -47.62 8.95 -41.15
C ARG A 292 -47.24 10.18 -41.95
N SER A 293 -46.03 10.61 -41.97
CA SER A 293 -45.41 11.28 -43.13
C SER A 293 -43.93 10.97 -43.16
N SER A 294 -43.62 10.18 -44.15
CA SER A 294 -42.28 9.93 -44.66
C SER A 294 -41.70 11.23 -45.26
N THR A 295 -40.52 11.63 -44.81
CA THR A 295 -39.66 12.51 -45.62
C THR A 295 -38.26 11.93 -45.64
N ALA A 296 -37.85 11.61 -46.86
CA ALA A 296 -36.60 11.00 -47.23
C ALA A 296 -35.39 11.92 -46.97
N LEU A 297 -34.27 11.31 -46.58
CA LEU A 297 -32.93 11.92 -46.56
C LEU A 297 -32.47 12.24 -47.98
N PRO A 298 -31.81 13.38 -48.26
CA PRO A 298 -31.02 13.55 -49.48
C PRO A 298 -29.64 13.02 -49.28
N SER A 299 -29.22 12.23 -50.26
CA SER A 299 -27.89 11.64 -50.45
C SER A 299 -26.83 12.73 -50.69
N ALA A 300 -25.68 12.56 -50.03
CA ALA A 300 -24.49 13.35 -50.25
C ALA A 300 -23.79 12.92 -51.56
N ALA A 301 -24.12 13.57 -52.66
CA ALA A 301 -23.34 13.52 -53.90
C ALA A 301 -23.69 14.76 -54.71
N GLU A 302 -23.03 15.87 -54.46
CA GLU A 302 -22.86 17.00 -55.37
C GLU A 302 -22.23 18.17 -54.66
N LEU A 303 -20.92 18.26 -54.78
CA LEU A 303 -20.14 19.52 -54.69
C LEU A 303 -18.66 19.24 -55.02
N LEU A 304 -18.41 18.83 -56.25
CA LEU A 304 -17.10 18.91 -56.91
C LEU A 304 -17.32 19.30 -58.36
N ALA A 305 -17.41 20.59 -58.63
CA ALA A 305 -17.12 21.14 -59.97
C ALA A 305 -16.95 22.67 -59.94
N GLY A 306 -15.83 23.10 -60.42
CA GLY A 306 -15.58 24.48 -60.89
C GLY A 306 -14.67 25.31 -59.96
N SER A 307 -13.51 25.75 -60.33
CA SER A 307 -13.14 26.26 -61.63
C SER A 307 -11.62 26.39 -61.80
N SER A 308 -11.15 26.08 -62.98
CA SER A 308 -9.85 26.37 -63.56
C SER A 308 -9.76 27.78 -64.09
N ALA A 309 -8.67 28.48 -63.84
CA ALA A 309 -8.20 29.52 -64.70
C ALA A 309 -6.66 29.58 -64.70
N SER A 310 -6.19 29.38 -65.88
CA SER A 310 -4.81 29.37 -66.37
C SER A 310 -4.18 30.78 -66.43
N GLY A 311 -2.86 30.83 -66.25
CA GLY A 311 -2.04 31.99 -66.51
C GLY A 311 -0.62 31.51 -66.82
N THR A 312 -0.36 31.26 -68.13
CA THR A 312 0.93 30.98 -68.74
C THR A 312 1.75 32.26 -68.95
N ALA A 313 2.97 32.33 -68.53
CA ALA A 313 4.00 33.23 -69.04
C ALA A 313 5.26 32.47 -69.37
N LYS A 314 5.59 32.46 -70.64
CA LYS A 314 6.81 31.96 -71.23
C LYS A 314 7.98 32.90 -71.00
N VAL A 315 9.14 32.42 -70.61
CA VAL A 315 10.42 33.11 -70.87
C VAL A 315 11.44 32.08 -71.36
N THR A 316 12.00 32.38 -72.47
CA THR A 316 13.01 31.64 -73.31
C THR A 316 14.41 31.82 -72.74
N PRO A 317 15.33 30.81 -72.96
CA PRO A 317 16.68 30.87 -72.39
C PRO A 317 17.72 31.47 -73.32
N ALA A 318 18.82 31.91 -72.77
CA ALA A 318 20.09 32.15 -73.51
C ALA A 318 21.28 31.70 -72.64
N PRO A 319 22.46 31.44 -73.17
CA PRO A 319 23.21 30.17 -73.00
C PRO A 319 24.42 30.26 -72.06
N ALA A 320 24.99 29.08 -71.90
CA ALA A 320 26.06 28.68 -71.01
C ALA A 320 27.40 29.44 -71.15
N ASN A 321 28.11 29.52 -70.06
CA ASN A 321 29.52 29.07 -69.97
C ASN A 321 30.02 28.98 -68.56
N SER A 322 30.61 27.90 -68.28
CA SER A 322 31.92 27.66 -67.62
C SER A 322 31.92 26.56 -66.53
N SER A 323 32.85 25.71 -66.68
CA SER A 323 33.14 24.49 -65.88
C SER A 323 33.62 24.74 -64.45
N ARG A 324 33.54 25.95 -63.96
CA ARG A 324 33.98 26.32 -62.58
C ARG A 324 32.88 26.21 -61.55
N ASN A 325 31.61 26.11 -61.93
CA ASN A 325 30.47 26.02 -61.03
C ASN A 325 30.12 24.60 -60.60
N LYS A 326 30.67 23.55 -61.18
CA LYS A 326 30.36 22.16 -60.78
C LYS A 326 30.93 21.79 -59.43
N TYR A 327 32.06 22.34 -59.02
CA TYR A 327 32.66 22.08 -57.72
C TYR A 327 32.00 22.92 -56.62
N ILE A 328 31.52 24.13 -56.90
CA ILE A 328 30.78 24.93 -55.97
C ILE A 328 29.37 24.39 -55.73
N ALA A 329 28.74 23.85 -56.78
CA ALA A 329 27.45 23.17 -56.66
C ALA A 329 27.57 21.83 -55.86
N ALA A 330 28.65 21.06 -56.09
CA ALA A 330 28.88 19.84 -55.33
C ALA A 330 29.18 20.10 -53.83
N THR A 331 30.00 21.12 -53.55
CA THR A 331 30.27 21.54 -52.14
C THR A 331 29.02 22.13 -51.45
N ALA A 332 28.19 22.88 -52.16
CA ALA A 332 26.93 23.38 -51.64
C ALA A 332 25.91 22.25 -51.36
N VAL A 333 25.84 21.23 -52.24
CA VAL A 333 25.00 20.04 -52.01
C VAL A 333 25.47 19.20 -50.82
N VAL A 334 26.80 19.00 -50.70
CA VAL A 334 27.38 18.30 -49.54
C VAL A 334 27.17 19.08 -48.25
N ALA A 335 27.38 20.43 -48.28
CA ALA A 335 27.07 21.28 -47.12
C ALA A 335 25.59 21.27 -46.75
N LEU A 336 24.70 21.26 -47.74
CA LEU A 336 23.24 21.15 -47.49
C LEU A 336 22.87 19.78 -46.93
N LEU A 337 23.47 18.67 -47.44
CA LEU A 337 23.24 17.36 -46.91
C LEU A 337 23.79 17.19 -45.48
N VAL A 338 24.92 17.79 -45.16
CA VAL A 338 25.44 17.84 -43.78
C VAL A 338 24.57 18.70 -42.89
N LEU A 339 24.07 19.86 -43.39
CA LEU A 339 23.11 20.69 -42.65
C LEU A 339 21.78 19.97 -42.43
N VAL A 340 21.27 19.25 -43.43
CA VAL A 340 20.06 18.43 -43.31
C VAL A 340 20.30 17.25 -42.37
N ALA A 341 21.48 16.60 -42.45
CA ALA A 341 21.81 15.51 -41.50
C ALA A 341 21.99 16.03 -40.07
N VAL A 342 22.63 17.19 -39.88
CA VAL A 342 22.72 17.85 -38.57
C VAL A 342 21.36 18.33 -38.10
N ALA A 343 20.55 18.92 -38.96
CA ALA A 343 19.19 19.29 -38.62
C ALA A 343 18.35 18.05 -38.31
N ALA A 344 18.42 16.99 -39.13
CA ALA A 344 17.77 15.74 -38.83
C ALA A 344 18.24 15.11 -37.51
N TYR A 345 19.53 15.19 -37.22
CA TYR A 345 20.07 14.75 -35.92
C TYR A 345 19.53 15.58 -34.76
N TYR A 346 19.48 16.92 -34.89
CA TYR A 346 18.92 17.79 -33.83
C TYR A 346 17.37 17.75 -33.74
N PHE A 347 16.67 17.56 -34.87
CA PHE A 347 15.19 17.46 -34.88
C PHE A 347 14.66 16.03 -34.63
N HIS A 348 15.50 15.00 -34.81
CA HIS A 348 15.18 13.61 -34.47
C HIS A 348 15.86 13.10 -33.20
N SER A 349 16.74 13.89 -32.55
CA SER A 349 17.07 13.62 -31.15
C SER A 349 15.81 13.90 -30.36
N PRO A 350 15.19 12.88 -29.73
CA PRO A 350 14.08 13.16 -28.83
C PRO A 350 14.61 14.12 -27.78
N ALA A 351 14.05 15.33 -27.74
CA ALA A 351 14.29 16.24 -26.63
C ALA A 351 13.73 15.53 -25.40
N THR A 352 14.61 14.86 -24.66
CA THR A 352 14.30 14.33 -23.34
C THR A 352 14.02 15.54 -22.44
N GLY A 353 12.78 16.00 -22.45
CA GLY A 353 12.28 16.91 -21.41
C GLY A 353 12.51 16.23 -20.06
N PRO A 354 12.65 16.99 -18.96
CA PRO A 354 12.80 16.38 -17.65
C PRO A 354 11.69 15.37 -17.41
N ALA A 355 12.07 14.14 -17.01
CA ALA A 355 11.13 13.10 -16.67
C ALA A 355 10.13 13.62 -15.64
N LYS A 356 8.83 13.40 -15.87
CA LYS A 356 7.77 13.84 -14.96
C LYS A 356 7.44 12.73 -13.98
N VAL A 357 7.55 13.02 -12.69
CA VAL A 357 7.07 12.15 -11.61
C VAL A 357 5.66 12.60 -11.24
N ALA A 358 4.71 11.69 -11.25
CA ALA A 358 3.34 11.92 -10.84
C ALA A 358 2.96 10.94 -9.72
N GLN A 359 2.35 11.44 -8.64
CA GLN A 359 1.76 10.60 -7.61
C GLN A 359 0.44 10.03 -8.14
N ILE A 360 0.29 8.71 -8.03
CA ILE A 360 -0.86 7.96 -8.57
C ILE A 360 -1.83 7.60 -7.45
N SER A 361 -1.31 7.16 -6.30
CA SER A 361 -2.16 6.81 -5.16
C SER A 361 -2.08 7.86 -4.05
N HIS A 362 -3.08 7.82 -3.16
CA HIS A 362 -3.10 8.55 -1.89
C HIS A 362 -3.48 7.56 -0.78
N TRP A 363 -2.77 6.45 -0.73
CA TRP A 363 -3.06 5.36 0.19
C TRP A 363 -2.84 5.75 1.65
N ASN A 364 -1.83 6.57 1.92
CA ASN A 364 -1.48 7.09 3.25
C ASN A 364 -1.27 6.02 4.33
N LYS A 365 -0.93 4.80 3.93
CA LYS A 365 -0.56 3.67 4.77
C LYS A 365 0.69 3.01 4.20
N PRO A 366 1.40 2.14 4.94
CA PRO A 366 2.51 1.40 4.39
C PRO A 366 2.08 0.60 3.15
N MET A 367 2.92 0.65 2.10
CA MET A 367 2.77 -0.15 0.88
C MET A 367 4.09 -0.89 0.66
N ASN A 368 4.04 -2.22 0.63
CA ASN A 368 5.22 -3.06 0.52
C ASN A 368 5.09 -4.04 -0.64
N GLY A 369 6.22 -4.41 -1.26
CA GLY A 369 6.30 -5.47 -2.24
C GLY A 369 5.33 -5.29 -3.41
N ALA A 370 5.23 -4.07 -3.98
CA ALA A 370 4.29 -3.81 -5.07
C ALA A 370 4.76 -4.45 -6.38
N VAL A 371 3.82 -5.04 -7.13
CA VAL A 371 4.02 -5.64 -8.45
C VAL A 371 2.90 -5.20 -9.40
N LEU A 372 3.26 -4.93 -10.66
CA LEU A 372 2.35 -4.49 -11.72
C LEU A 372 1.91 -5.69 -12.56
N SER A 373 0.65 -5.72 -12.98
CA SER A 373 0.15 -6.71 -13.93
C SER A 373 0.81 -6.55 -15.31
N PRO A 374 0.97 -7.64 -16.08
CA PRO A 374 1.60 -7.57 -17.39
C PRO A 374 0.91 -6.64 -18.40
N ASP A 375 -0.39 -6.42 -18.27
CA ASP A 375 -1.16 -5.46 -19.05
C ASP A 375 -1.02 -3.99 -18.58
N GLY A 376 -0.38 -3.78 -17.40
CA GLY A 376 -0.13 -2.46 -16.83
C GLY A 376 -1.33 -1.81 -16.15
N HIS A 377 -2.43 -2.54 -15.94
CA HIS A 377 -3.66 -1.96 -15.39
C HIS A 377 -3.85 -2.15 -13.88
N THR A 378 -3.18 -3.13 -13.29
CA THR A 378 -3.39 -3.51 -11.90
C THR A 378 -2.07 -3.56 -11.13
N VAL A 379 -2.06 -3.06 -9.89
CA VAL A 379 -0.94 -3.16 -8.95
C VAL A 379 -1.40 -3.97 -7.74
N ALA A 380 -0.66 -5.04 -7.44
CA ALA A 380 -0.82 -5.80 -6.20
C ALA A 380 0.29 -5.42 -5.22
N PHE A 381 -0.03 -5.32 -3.94
CA PHE A 381 0.93 -4.95 -2.89
C PHE A 381 0.47 -5.47 -1.53
N THR A 382 1.31 -5.36 -0.50
CA THR A 382 0.90 -5.64 0.87
C THR A 382 0.84 -4.37 1.72
N SER A 383 -0.10 -4.37 2.66
CA SER A 383 -0.29 -3.30 3.63
C SER A 383 -0.79 -3.86 4.96
N PRO A 384 -0.42 -3.26 6.11
CA PRO A 384 -0.81 -3.78 7.41
C PRO A 384 -2.31 -3.58 7.69
N VAL A 385 -2.95 -4.66 8.15
CA VAL A 385 -4.32 -4.69 8.68
C VAL A 385 -4.27 -5.44 10.00
N ALA A 386 -4.72 -4.82 11.08
CA ALA A 386 -4.66 -5.40 12.44
C ALA A 386 -3.24 -5.94 12.80
N GLY A 387 -2.17 -5.26 12.33
CA GLY A 387 -0.78 -5.65 12.59
C GLY A 387 -0.20 -6.70 11.65
N PHE A 388 -0.99 -7.24 10.71
CA PHE A 388 -0.54 -8.24 9.73
C PHE A 388 -0.52 -7.64 8.32
N ASP A 389 0.55 -7.90 7.56
CA ASP A 389 0.60 -7.51 6.15
C ASP A 389 -0.34 -8.37 5.33
N GLN A 390 -1.35 -7.75 4.74
CA GLN A 390 -2.35 -8.38 3.90
C GLN A 390 -2.18 -8.00 2.43
N VAL A 391 -2.63 -8.86 1.52
CA VAL A 391 -2.57 -8.59 0.08
C VAL A 391 -3.70 -7.64 -0.31
N PHE A 392 -3.32 -6.62 -1.04
CA PHE A 392 -4.21 -5.63 -1.65
C PHE A 392 -3.99 -5.58 -3.16
N VAL A 393 -5.01 -5.15 -3.87
CA VAL A 393 -4.95 -4.86 -5.29
C VAL A 393 -5.60 -3.49 -5.57
N MET A 394 -5.01 -2.72 -6.48
CA MET A 394 -5.56 -1.45 -6.95
C MET A 394 -5.31 -1.29 -8.44
N LEU A 395 -6.02 -0.34 -9.08
CA LEU A 395 -5.71 0.05 -10.45
C LEU A 395 -4.41 0.85 -10.52
N ALA A 396 -3.61 0.62 -11.54
CA ALA A 396 -2.38 1.38 -11.80
C ALA A 396 -2.65 2.85 -12.16
N SER A 397 -3.90 3.19 -12.50
CA SER A 397 -4.37 4.57 -12.71
C SER A 397 -4.77 5.28 -11.41
N GLY A 398 -4.74 4.59 -10.26
CA GLY A 398 -5.19 5.09 -8.96
C GLY A 398 -6.54 4.52 -8.54
N GLY A 399 -7.01 4.92 -7.36
CA GLY A 399 -8.24 4.45 -6.74
C GLY A 399 -7.99 3.76 -5.40
N ASP A 400 -9.06 3.34 -4.73
CA ASP A 400 -8.97 2.68 -3.43
C ASP A 400 -8.56 1.21 -3.58
N PRO A 401 -7.52 0.75 -2.87
CA PRO A 401 -7.13 -0.65 -2.89
C PRO A 401 -8.19 -1.59 -2.30
N LEU A 402 -8.37 -2.73 -2.96
CA LEU A 402 -9.19 -3.83 -2.50
C LEU A 402 -8.34 -4.81 -1.69
N GLN A 403 -8.74 -5.12 -0.46
CA GLN A 403 -8.11 -6.16 0.35
C GLN A 403 -8.53 -7.55 -0.13
N LEU A 404 -7.55 -8.43 -0.36
CA LEU A 404 -7.78 -9.80 -0.86
C LEU A 404 -7.61 -10.88 0.20
N THR A 405 -6.78 -10.63 1.24
CA THR A 405 -6.54 -11.56 2.34
C THR A 405 -6.82 -10.88 3.68
N SER A 406 -7.24 -11.65 4.69
CA SER A 406 -7.65 -11.12 6.00
C SER A 406 -7.32 -12.06 7.18
N ASP A 407 -6.38 -12.98 6.99
CA ASP A 407 -5.94 -13.88 8.06
C ASP A 407 -4.85 -13.25 8.96
N SER A 408 -4.48 -13.95 10.01
CA SER A 408 -3.44 -13.51 10.96
C SER A 408 -2.03 -13.89 10.54
N LEU A 409 -1.72 -13.89 9.23
CA LEU A 409 -0.40 -14.18 8.68
C LEU A 409 0.11 -12.99 7.88
N ASN A 410 1.40 -12.67 8.01
CA ASN A 410 2.04 -11.68 7.14
C ASN A 410 2.15 -12.23 5.73
N LYS A 411 1.87 -11.40 4.75
CA LYS A 411 1.99 -11.71 3.33
C LYS A 411 3.08 -10.87 2.67
N ASN A 412 3.70 -11.43 1.63
CA ASN A 412 4.58 -10.69 0.75
C ASN A 412 4.19 -11.00 -0.70
N VAL A 413 3.76 -9.97 -1.46
CA VAL A 413 3.41 -10.14 -2.87
C VAL A 413 4.68 -10.36 -3.68
N GLU A 414 4.68 -11.37 -4.56
CA GLU A 414 5.84 -11.81 -5.32
C GLU A 414 5.65 -11.59 -6.83
N ALA A 415 4.49 -11.95 -7.38
CA ALA A 415 4.23 -11.86 -8.81
C ALA A 415 2.73 -11.78 -9.13
N LEU A 416 2.40 -11.40 -10.36
CA LEU A 416 1.10 -11.66 -10.99
C LEU A 416 1.27 -12.71 -12.11
N SER A 417 0.20 -13.47 -12.38
CA SER A 417 0.18 -14.38 -13.52
C SER A 417 0.29 -13.63 -14.85
N PRO A 418 0.83 -14.26 -15.92
CA PRO A 418 0.95 -13.62 -17.23
C PRO A 418 -0.37 -13.11 -17.82
N ASP A 419 -1.50 -13.71 -17.42
CA ASP A 419 -2.85 -13.29 -17.81
C ASP A 419 -3.49 -12.28 -16.82
N GLY A 420 -2.77 -11.89 -15.76
CA GLY A 420 -3.23 -10.93 -14.75
C GLY A 420 -4.35 -11.43 -13.82
N THR A 421 -4.75 -12.72 -13.89
CA THR A 421 -5.90 -13.24 -13.15
C THR A 421 -5.58 -13.72 -11.74
N GLN A 422 -4.29 -13.99 -11.43
CA GLN A 422 -3.82 -14.49 -10.16
C GLN A 422 -2.71 -13.59 -9.59
N ILE A 423 -2.76 -13.35 -8.28
CA ILE A 423 -1.68 -12.74 -7.51
C ILE A 423 -0.99 -13.86 -6.72
N TYR A 424 0.31 -13.91 -6.79
CA TYR A 424 1.14 -14.84 -6.05
C TYR A 424 1.81 -14.11 -4.89
N TYR A 425 1.78 -14.76 -3.72
CA TYR A 425 2.34 -14.20 -2.49
C TYR A 425 2.90 -15.33 -1.60
N SER A 426 3.85 -15.03 -0.75
CA SER A 426 4.33 -15.93 0.31
C SER A 426 3.80 -15.55 1.68
N ASP A 427 3.72 -16.53 2.58
CA ASP A 427 3.39 -16.34 3.99
C ASP A 427 4.64 -15.93 4.76
N GLY A 428 4.88 -14.62 4.92
CA GLY A 428 5.96 -14.06 5.72
C GLY A 428 7.38 -14.33 5.19
N PHE A 429 8.37 -13.89 5.94
CA PHE A 429 9.78 -14.11 5.60
C PHE A 429 10.19 -15.53 6.02
N GLY A 430 10.51 -16.38 5.06
CA GLY A 430 10.83 -17.79 5.28
C GLY A 430 9.60 -18.66 5.55
N GLY A 431 8.43 -18.26 5.03
CA GLY A 431 7.20 -19.04 5.09
C GLY A 431 7.29 -20.39 4.40
N GLU A 432 6.34 -21.28 4.73
CA GLU A 432 6.33 -22.66 4.24
C GLU A 432 5.91 -22.79 2.79
N GLY A 433 5.48 -21.67 2.12
CA GLY A 433 5.07 -21.75 0.74
C GLY A 433 4.66 -20.43 0.10
N SER A 434 4.59 -20.48 -1.23
CA SER A 434 3.98 -19.45 -2.07
C SER A 434 2.56 -19.86 -2.43
N PHE A 435 1.65 -18.92 -2.33
CA PHE A 435 0.20 -19.08 -2.53
C PHE A 435 -0.27 -18.24 -3.72
N SER A 436 -1.42 -18.59 -4.28
CA SER A 436 -2.13 -17.74 -5.22
C SER A 436 -3.49 -17.33 -4.69
N VAL A 437 -3.91 -16.11 -5.01
CA VAL A 437 -5.26 -15.61 -4.81
C VAL A 437 -5.75 -14.95 -6.09
N PRO A 438 -7.01 -15.16 -6.52
CA PRO A 438 -7.56 -14.48 -7.68
C PRO A 438 -7.50 -12.96 -7.51
N THR A 439 -7.13 -12.22 -8.56
CA THR A 439 -7.03 -10.74 -8.55
C THR A 439 -8.34 -10.05 -8.16
N LEU A 440 -9.46 -10.72 -8.39
CA LEU A 440 -10.80 -10.22 -8.03
C LEU A 440 -11.31 -10.76 -6.68
N GLY A 441 -10.44 -11.38 -5.88
CA GLY A 441 -10.80 -12.00 -4.62
C GLY A 441 -11.25 -13.47 -4.76
N GLY A 442 -11.10 -14.22 -3.69
CA GLY A 442 -11.45 -15.65 -3.65
C GLY A 442 -10.58 -16.41 -2.65
N ALA A 443 -10.68 -17.75 -2.66
CA ALA A 443 -9.88 -18.60 -1.81
C ALA A 443 -8.42 -18.66 -2.27
N SER A 444 -7.50 -18.60 -1.34
CA SER A 444 -6.09 -18.80 -1.59
C SER A 444 -5.76 -20.30 -1.74
N SER A 445 -4.78 -20.61 -2.58
CA SER A 445 -4.30 -21.98 -2.80
C SER A 445 -2.77 -22.04 -2.81
N LEU A 446 -2.19 -23.08 -2.21
CA LEU A 446 -0.75 -23.33 -2.22
C LEU A 446 -0.26 -23.67 -3.64
N VAL A 447 0.78 -22.99 -4.10
CA VAL A 447 1.35 -23.13 -5.44
C VAL A 447 2.70 -23.84 -5.42
N ALA A 448 3.61 -23.41 -4.54
CA ALA A 448 4.95 -23.95 -4.43
C ALA A 448 5.45 -23.87 -2.98
N SER A 449 6.43 -24.70 -2.64
CA SER A 449 7.15 -24.55 -1.37
C SER A 449 8.22 -23.46 -1.49
N GLY A 450 8.49 -22.72 -0.40
CA GLY A 450 9.48 -21.63 -0.40
C GLY A 450 8.87 -20.28 -0.76
N PHE A 451 9.71 -19.30 -1.08
CA PHE A 451 9.33 -17.90 -1.34
C PHE A 451 10.09 -17.35 -2.55
N GLY A 452 9.87 -16.07 -2.90
CA GLY A 452 10.53 -15.41 -4.03
C GLY A 452 10.11 -16.02 -5.36
N LEU A 453 8.79 -16.28 -5.52
CA LEU A 453 8.23 -16.98 -6.66
C LEU A 453 8.40 -16.17 -7.94
N ALA A 454 9.06 -16.76 -8.92
CA ALA A 454 9.11 -16.29 -10.29
C ALA A 454 8.32 -17.23 -11.21
N ILE A 455 7.77 -16.68 -12.30
CA ILE A 455 6.93 -17.42 -13.24
C ILE A 455 7.59 -17.40 -14.61
N SER A 456 7.62 -18.56 -15.28
CA SER A 456 8.11 -18.62 -16.67
C SER A 456 7.28 -17.73 -17.61
N PRO A 457 7.86 -17.20 -18.70
CA PRO A 457 7.14 -16.32 -19.62
C PRO A 457 5.87 -16.94 -20.24
N ASP A 458 5.82 -18.25 -20.36
CA ASP A 458 4.67 -19.01 -20.85
C ASP A 458 3.63 -19.33 -19.75
N GLY A 459 3.94 -19.00 -18.49
CA GLY A 459 3.07 -19.25 -17.34
C GLY A 459 2.98 -20.71 -16.90
N ASN A 460 3.82 -21.61 -17.40
CA ASN A 460 3.72 -23.05 -17.17
C ASN A 460 4.70 -23.59 -16.12
N SER A 461 5.60 -22.75 -15.61
CA SER A 461 6.60 -23.13 -14.61
C SER A 461 6.73 -22.07 -13.53
N PHE A 462 6.96 -22.55 -12.31
CA PHE A 462 7.28 -21.75 -11.15
C PHE A 462 8.72 -22.00 -10.71
N TYR A 463 9.39 -20.94 -10.25
CA TYR A 463 10.71 -21.00 -9.63
C TYR A 463 10.63 -20.38 -8.26
N SER A 464 11.01 -21.11 -7.22
CA SER A 464 10.96 -20.65 -5.83
C SER A 464 12.33 -20.80 -5.16
N VAL A 465 12.55 -19.99 -4.11
CA VAL A 465 13.77 -19.98 -3.33
C VAL A 465 13.53 -20.66 -1.99
N ARG A 466 14.51 -21.49 -1.53
CA ARG A 466 14.53 -22.05 -0.19
C ARG A 466 15.89 -21.78 0.44
N ILE A 467 15.87 -21.23 1.67
CA ILE A 467 17.08 -20.94 2.46
C ILE A 467 17.07 -21.60 3.82
N ARG A 468 16.04 -22.43 4.12
CA ARG A 468 15.92 -23.15 5.40
C ARG A 468 16.55 -24.54 5.31
N GLY A 469 17.05 -25.04 6.46
CA GLY A 469 17.63 -26.38 6.54
C GLY A 469 18.95 -26.55 5.80
N GLY A 470 19.64 -25.44 5.42
CA GLY A 470 20.88 -25.50 4.64
C GLY A 470 20.68 -25.73 3.14
N GLU A 471 19.45 -25.69 2.63
CA GLU A 471 19.21 -25.97 1.20
C GLU A 471 19.77 -24.86 0.30
N ASN A 472 19.66 -23.57 0.63
CA ASN A 472 20.18 -22.41 -0.13
C ASN A 472 20.06 -22.62 -1.65
N ALA A 473 18.84 -22.88 -2.14
CA ALA A 473 18.64 -23.41 -3.49
C ALA A 473 17.43 -22.78 -4.19
N VAL A 474 17.44 -22.88 -5.53
CA VAL A 474 16.29 -22.57 -6.38
C VAL A 474 15.62 -23.87 -6.81
N PHE A 475 14.31 -23.91 -6.67
CA PHE A 475 13.47 -25.04 -7.05
C PHE A 475 12.60 -24.68 -8.26
N HIS A 476 12.43 -25.66 -9.14
CA HIS A 476 11.51 -25.59 -10.27
C HIS A 476 10.29 -26.45 -9.98
N LYS A 477 9.10 -25.95 -10.30
CA LYS A 477 7.85 -26.68 -10.23
C LYS A 477 7.02 -26.41 -11.49
N PRO A 478 6.61 -27.44 -12.24
CA PRO A 478 5.62 -27.30 -13.31
C PRO A 478 4.25 -26.86 -12.73
N LYS A 479 3.51 -26.02 -13.46
CA LYS A 479 2.15 -25.59 -13.05
C LYS A 479 1.20 -26.77 -12.91
N VAL A 480 1.38 -27.80 -13.73
CA VAL A 480 0.65 -29.07 -13.69
C VAL A 480 1.58 -30.15 -13.18
N GLY A 481 1.27 -30.72 -12.02
CA GLY A 481 2.10 -31.74 -11.36
C GLY A 481 2.45 -31.36 -9.92
N LEU A 482 2.96 -32.33 -9.17
CA LEU A 482 3.28 -32.16 -7.74
C LEU A 482 4.79 -32.15 -7.47
N ALA A 483 5.61 -32.58 -8.41
CA ALA A 483 7.06 -32.70 -8.23
C ALA A 483 7.75 -31.33 -8.30
N GLU A 484 8.52 -31.02 -7.26
CA GLU A 484 9.44 -29.91 -7.22
C GLU A 484 10.86 -30.44 -7.35
N GLU A 485 11.67 -29.80 -8.19
CA GLU A 485 13.04 -30.20 -8.47
C GLU A 485 14.01 -29.08 -8.11
N MET A 486 15.06 -29.41 -7.35
CA MET A 486 16.16 -28.47 -7.09
C MET A 486 17.00 -28.33 -8.36
N ILE A 487 17.08 -27.12 -8.90
CA ILE A 487 17.79 -26.84 -10.15
C ILE A 487 19.09 -26.07 -9.98
N PHE A 488 19.20 -25.28 -8.91
CA PHE A 488 20.39 -24.46 -8.63
C PHE A 488 20.68 -24.47 -7.14
N HIS A 489 21.93 -24.68 -6.76
CA HIS A 489 22.43 -24.53 -5.40
C HIS A 489 23.33 -23.30 -5.34
N ALA A 490 23.11 -22.42 -4.36
CA ALA A 490 23.95 -21.24 -4.21
C ALA A 490 25.38 -21.62 -3.78
N PRO A 491 26.42 -20.86 -4.19
CA PRO A 491 27.78 -21.06 -3.70
C PRO A 491 27.84 -21.03 -2.17
N GLU A 492 28.84 -21.72 -1.61
CA GLU A 492 29.05 -21.78 -0.17
C GLU A 492 29.15 -20.37 0.46
N GLY A 493 28.45 -20.16 1.58
CA GLY A 493 28.37 -18.84 2.23
C GLY A 493 27.48 -17.83 1.53
N SER A 494 26.68 -18.27 0.55
CA SER A 494 25.70 -17.41 -0.12
C SER A 494 24.30 -18.04 -0.13
N TYR A 495 23.29 -17.21 -0.41
CA TYR A 495 21.90 -17.65 -0.55
C TYR A 495 21.26 -17.03 -1.80
N PRO A 496 20.31 -17.72 -2.45
CA PRO A 496 19.58 -17.12 -3.58
C PRO A 496 18.64 -16.03 -3.04
N ALA A 497 18.75 -14.83 -3.58
CA ALA A 497 17.99 -13.66 -3.15
C ALA A 497 16.85 -13.31 -4.13
N ASN A 498 17.04 -13.61 -5.44
CA ASN A 498 16.05 -13.32 -6.48
C ASN A 498 16.26 -14.19 -7.70
N VAL A 499 15.18 -14.48 -8.42
CA VAL A 499 15.19 -15.25 -9.67
C VAL A 499 14.36 -14.52 -10.73
N LEU A 500 14.92 -14.30 -11.92
CA LEU A 500 14.22 -13.70 -13.05
C LEU A 500 14.37 -14.61 -14.29
N PRO A 501 13.29 -15.22 -14.81
CA PRO A 501 13.33 -15.96 -16.04
C PRO A 501 13.67 -15.06 -17.24
N PHE A 502 14.56 -15.52 -18.14
CA PHE A 502 14.79 -14.83 -19.41
C PHE A 502 13.58 -15.01 -20.34
N PRO A 503 13.38 -14.06 -21.30
CA PRO A 503 12.22 -14.09 -22.19
C PRO A 503 12.10 -15.34 -23.07
N ASP A 504 13.23 -16.00 -23.33
CA ASP A 504 13.28 -17.22 -24.11
C ASP A 504 12.81 -18.47 -23.34
N GLY A 505 12.59 -18.34 -22.03
CA GLY A 505 12.17 -19.42 -21.14
C GLY A 505 13.23 -20.53 -20.95
N LYS A 506 14.46 -20.32 -21.42
CA LYS A 506 15.54 -21.34 -21.37
C LYS A 506 16.58 -21.06 -20.30
N GLN A 507 16.63 -19.84 -19.81
CA GLN A 507 17.62 -19.37 -18.85
C GLN A 507 16.99 -18.62 -17.70
N LEU A 508 17.67 -18.61 -16.56
CA LEU A 508 17.33 -17.80 -15.39
C LEU A 508 18.48 -16.84 -15.07
N LEU A 509 18.14 -15.63 -14.69
CA LEU A 509 19.01 -14.76 -13.91
C LEU A 509 18.80 -15.11 -12.44
N VAL A 510 19.80 -15.68 -11.79
CA VAL A 510 19.79 -15.98 -10.36
C VAL A 510 20.70 -14.98 -9.66
N ALA A 511 20.16 -14.21 -8.73
CA ALA A 511 20.95 -13.31 -7.89
C ALA A 511 21.20 -13.98 -6.54
N THR A 512 22.47 -14.10 -6.14
CA THR A 512 22.87 -14.64 -4.85
C THR A 512 23.45 -13.55 -3.98
N GLY A 513 23.02 -13.50 -2.71
CA GLY A 513 23.55 -12.59 -1.69
C GLY A 513 24.49 -13.32 -0.76
N THR A 514 25.42 -12.59 -0.17
CA THR A 514 26.21 -13.03 0.98
C THR A 514 25.85 -12.17 2.16
N ASP A 515 25.72 -12.77 3.35
CA ASP A 515 25.58 -12.02 4.58
C ASP A 515 26.92 -11.30 4.85
N GLN A 516 27.01 -10.06 4.39
CA GLN A 516 28.16 -9.23 4.70
C GLN A 516 27.89 -8.42 5.96
N VAL A 517 28.85 -8.51 6.83
CA VAL A 517 28.92 -7.99 8.19
C VAL A 517 28.90 -6.44 8.27
N GLN A 518 28.89 -5.73 7.17
CA GLN A 518 28.94 -4.25 7.11
C GLN A 518 27.77 -3.63 6.35
N GLY A 519 26.53 -3.86 6.76
CA GLY A 519 25.39 -2.99 6.40
C GLY A 519 24.99 -2.88 4.93
N SER A 520 25.75 -3.40 3.97
CA SER A 520 25.43 -3.34 2.53
C SER A 520 25.59 -4.69 1.87
N THR A 521 24.46 -5.25 1.43
CA THR A 521 24.44 -6.53 0.67
C THR A 521 24.90 -6.28 -0.77
N THR A 522 25.78 -7.15 -1.26
CA THR A 522 26.11 -7.22 -2.70
C THR A 522 25.48 -8.47 -3.30
N LEU A 523 24.74 -8.31 -4.39
CA LEU A 523 24.22 -9.45 -5.15
C LEU A 523 25.18 -9.84 -6.26
N THR A 524 25.56 -11.10 -6.29
CA THR A 524 26.26 -11.73 -7.44
C THR A 524 25.23 -12.27 -8.42
N LEU A 525 25.34 -11.91 -9.67
CA LEU A 525 24.42 -12.27 -10.72
C LEU A 525 24.93 -13.48 -11.52
N HIS A 526 24.11 -14.51 -11.64
CA HIS A 526 24.40 -15.72 -12.37
C HIS A 526 23.40 -15.88 -13.51
N ARG A 527 23.89 -16.21 -14.71
CA ARG A 527 23.10 -16.73 -15.81
C ARG A 527 23.09 -18.23 -15.70
N PHE A 528 21.94 -18.81 -15.49
CA PHE A 528 21.75 -20.25 -15.33
C PHE A 528 20.95 -20.83 -16.50
N ASP A 529 21.46 -21.87 -17.12
CA ASP A 529 20.82 -22.56 -18.25
C ASP A 529 20.00 -23.75 -17.74
N LEU A 530 18.70 -23.75 -18.04
CA LEU A 530 17.76 -24.76 -17.53
C LEU A 530 17.94 -26.16 -18.12
N ALA A 531 18.52 -26.28 -19.32
CA ALA A 531 18.71 -27.58 -19.98
C ALA A 531 20.02 -28.26 -19.55
N THR A 532 21.08 -27.46 -19.38
CA THR A 532 22.43 -27.98 -19.06
C THR A 532 22.79 -27.86 -17.59
N HIS A 533 21.99 -27.12 -16.78
CA HIS A 533 22.27 -26.71 -15.40
C HIS A 533 23.61 -25.96 -15.26
N ALA A 534 24.13 -25.39 -16.34
CA ALA A 534 25.34 -24.59 -16.30
C ALA A 534 25.07 -23.21 -15.74
N SER A 535 25.90 -22.78 -14.78
CA SER A 535 25.85 -21.46 -14.17
C SER A 535 27.08 -20.63 -14.52
N GLN A 536 26.87 -19.39 -14.96
CA GLN A 536 27.94 -18.44 -15.29
C GLN A 536 27.70 -17.14 -14.54
N LYS A 537 28.68 -16.69 -13.75
CA LYS A 537 28.68 -15.36 -13.18
C LYS A 537 28.76 -14.30 -14.29
N ILE A 538 27.83 -13.32 -14.26
CA ILE A 538 27.74 -12.26 -15.27
C ILE A 538 27.93 -10.86 -14.71
N GLY A 539 27.96 -10.70 -13.37
CA GLY A 539 28.18 -9.40 -12.75
C GLY A 539 27.86 -9.37 -11.28
N GLU A 540 27.91 -8.15 -10.71
CA GLU A 540 27.59 -7.87 -9.32
C GLU A 540 26.85 -6.54 -9.19
N VAL A 541 25.96 -6.43 -8.19
CA VAL A 541 25.25 -5.19 -7.83
C VAL A 541 25.40 -4.97 -6.33
N SER A 542 26.09 -3.92 -5.93
CA SER A 542 26.26 -3.51 -4.51
C SER A 542 25.20 -2.51 -4.09
N GLY A 543 25.09 -2.20 -2.80
CA GLY A 543 24.16 -1.21 -2.25
C GLY A 543 22.80 -1.80 -1.89
N SER A 544 22.80 -3.00 -1.33
CA SER A 544 21.58 -3.70 -0.87
C SER A 544 20.43 -3.69 -1.89
N PRO A 545 20.65 -4.17 -3.13
CA PRO A 545 19.66 -4.13 -4.19
C PRO A 545 18.47 -5.05 -3.86
N THR A 546 17.26 -4.54 -4.10
CA THR A 546 15.98 -5.25 -3.89
C THR A 546 15.02 -5.02 -5.04
N GLY A 547 14.01 -5.90 -5.20
CA GLY A 547 12.94 -5.72 -6.17
C GLY A 547 13.43 -5.78 -7.63
N LEU A 548 14.26 -6.77 -7.97
CA LEU A 548 14.76 -6.94 -9.32
C LEU A 548 13.62 -7.28 -10.29
N VAL A 549 13.51 -6.54 -11.39
CA VAL A 549 12.49 -6.76 -12.44
C VAL A 549 13.02 -6.36 -13.79
N TRP A 550 12.72 -7.13 -14.84
CA TRP A 550 13.12 -6.76 -16.21
C TRP A 550 12.51 -5.42 -16.63
N ASN A 551 13.34 -4.48 -17.11
CA ASN A 551 12.91 -3.27 -17.81
C ASN A 551 12.85 -3.54 -19.32
N GLU A 552 13.99 -3.88 -19.93
CA GLU A 552 14.03 -4.50 -21.24
C GLU A 552 14.35 -5.98 -21.07
N PRO A 553 13.37 -6.88 -21.32
CA PRO A 553 13.53 -8.30 -21.05
C PRO A 553 14.82 -8.90 -21.60
N GLY A 554 15.64 -9.48 -20.74
CA GLY A 554 16.92 -10.09 -21.07
C GLY A 554 18.08 -9.12 -21.31
N LYS A 555 17.86 -7.80 -21.32
CA LYS A 555 18.90 -6.77 -21.57
C LYS A 555 19.17 -5.90 -20.37
N THR A 556 18.12 -5.31 -19.78
CA THR A 556 18.23 -4.47 -18.60
C THR A 556 17.20 -4.85 -17.55
N PHE A 557 17.53 -4.70 -16.28
CA PHE A 557 16.59 -4.82 -15.17
C PHE A 557 16.68 -3.60 -14.25
N LEU A 558 15.59 -3.33 -13.56
CA LEU A 558 15.50 -2.32 -12.51
C LEU A 558 15.67 -2.97 -11.15
N CYS A 559 16.22 -2.20 -10.20
CA CYS A 559 16.25 -2.54 -8.80
C CYS A 559 16.19 -1.26 -7.94
N SER A 560 15.71 -1.39 -6.72
CA SER A 560 15.89 -0.38 -5.68
C SER A 560 17.28 -0.58 -5.08
N ARG A 561 18.09 0.47 -5.00
CA ARG A 561 19.47 0.41 -4.52
C ARG A 561 19.77 1.58 -3.62
N THR A 562 20.42 1.31 -2.49
CA THR A 562 20.84 2.31 -1.51
C THR A 562 22.27 2.76 -1.75
N VAL A 563 22.47 4.06 -1.90
CA VAL A 563 23.77 4.71 -2.05
C VAL A 563 23.78 5.97 -1.18
N ASN A 564 24.74 6.10 -0.29
CA ASN A 564 24.83 7.19 0.68
C ASN A 564 23.50 7.40 1.43
N ASP A 565 22.95 6.31 1.97
CA ASP A 565 21.70 6.25 2.74
C ASP A 565 20.43 6.69 1.99
N VAL A 566 20.50 6.88 0.68
CA VAL A 566 19.36 7.19 -0.15
C VAL A 566 19.04 6.00 -1.07
N THR A 567 17.80 5.50 -0.97
CA THR A 567 17.33 4.40 -1.83
C THR A 567 16.61 4.97 -3.03
N ASN A 568 17.13 4.72 -4.22
CA ASN A 568 16.53 5.12 -5.49
C ASN A 568 16.43 3.92 -6.45
N ILE A 569 15.69 4.08 -7.55
CA ILE A 569 15.62 3.09 -8.63
C ILE A 569 16.84 3.24 -9.53
N TRP A 570 17.47 2.11 -9.82
CA TRP A 570 18.61 1.98 -10.71
C TRP A 570 18.32 0.97 -11.81
N GLU A 571 18.89 1.19 -12.97
CA GLU A 571 18.85 0.29 -14.11
C GLU A 571 20.22 -0.35 -14.30
N TYR A 572 20.24 -1.69 -14.37
CA TYR A 572 21.44 -2.48 -14.64
C TYR A 572 21.40 -3.06 -16.05
N ARG A 573 22.48 -2.88 -16.83
CA ARG A 573 22.63 -3.46 -18.16
C ARG A 573 23.40 -4.78 -18.09
N VAL A 574 22.75 -5.87 -18.53
CA VAL A 574 23.31 -7.23 -18.44
C VAL A 574 24.56 -7.43 -19.31
N ALA A 575 24.70 -6.68 -20.41
CA ALA A 575 25.78 -6.86 -21.38
C ALA A 575 27.16 -6.41 -20.89
N ASP A 576 27.21 -5.34 -20.09
CA ASP A 576 28.46 -4.67 -19.69
C ASP A 576 28.49 -4.32 -18.18
N GLY A 577 27.42 -4.58 -17.45
CA GLY A 577 27.36 -4.29 -16.01
C GLY A 577 27.16 -2.81 -15.69
N ASP A 578 26.83 -1.96 -16.67
CA ASP A 578 26.61 -0.53 -16.45
C ASP A 578 25.38 -0.29 -15.55
N LEU A 579 25.54 0.58 -14.54
CA LEU A 579 24.51 0.96 -13.57
C LEU A 579 24.14 2.43 -13.75
N LYS A 580 22.90 2.67 -14.14
CA LYS A 580 22.36 4.01 -14.34
C LYS A 580 21.29 4.33 -13.29
N GLN A 581 21.41 5.46 -12.60
CA GLN A 581 20.36 5.94 -11.72
C GLN A 581 19.15 6.42 -12.52
N VAL A 582 17.94 5.97 -12.16
CA VAL A 582 16.69 6.27 -12.85
C VAL A 582 15.88 7.32 -12.10
N THR A 583 15.71 7.16 -10.78
CA THR A 583 15.05 8.18 -9.95
C THR A 583 16.07 8.95 -9.15
N THR A 584 15.78 10.24 -8.91
CA THR A 584 16.60 11.15 -8.10
C THR A 584 15.72 11.82 -7.09
N GLY A 585 16.12 11.83 -5.81
CA GLY A 585 15.33 12.43 -4.74
C GLY A 585 15.78 11.91 -3.38
N ALA A 586 15.02 12.27 -2.35
CA ALA A 586 15.31 11.85 -0.98
C ALA A 586 14.98 10.37 -0.72
N GLY A 587 14.27 9.70 -1.67
CA GLY A 587 13.82 8.31 -1.50
C GLY A 587 12.93 8.09 -0.26
N PRO A 588 12.75 6.85 0.19
CA PRO A 588 13.11 5.64 -0.54
C PRO A 588 12.16 5.35 -1.70
N ASP A 589 12.74 5.09 -2.86
CA ASP A 589 12.02 4.62 -4.03
C ASP A 589 12.16 3.09 -4.12
N LEU A 590 11.05 2.38 -4.03
CA LEU A 590 11.00 0.93 -3.86
C LEU A 590 10.10 0.28 -4.90
N SER A 591 10.25 -1.05 -5.07
CA SER A 591 9.38 -1.87 -5.93
C SER A 591 9.25 -1.28 -7.34
N PRO A 592 10.33 -1.18 -8.13
CA PRO A 592 10.25 -0.69 -9.50
C PRO A 592 9.38 -1.61 -10.38
N MET A 593 8.48 -1.03 -11.15
CA MET A 593 7.51 -1.75 -11.99
C MET A 593 7.45 -1.09 -13.37
N PRO A 594 8.14 -1.64 -14.38
CA PRO A 594 8.09 -1.10 -15.74
C PRO A 594 6.69 -1.14 -16.33
N ALA A 595 6.22 -0.02 -16.85
CA ALA A 595 4.94 0.04 -17.55
C ALA A 595 5.06 -0.58 -18.95
N PRO A 596 4.04 -1.30 -19.44
CA PRO A 596 4.03 -1.84 -20.81
C PRO A 596 4.25 -0.75 -21.85
N ALA A 597 4.87 -1.13 -22.99
CA ALA A 597 5.16 -0.24 -24.11
C ALA A 597 6.02 1.00 -23.74
N ASN A 598 6.93 0.86 -22.77
CA ASN A 598 7.85 1.91 -22.31
C ASN A 598 7.16 3.22 -21.91
N LYS A 599 5.94 3.14 -21.36
CA LYS A 599 5.18 4.32 -20.92
C LYS A 599 5.72 4.96 -19.64
N GLY A 600 6.72 4.33 -19.02
CA GLY A 600 7.34 4.81 -17.80
C GLY A 600 7.61 3.70 -16.79
N ILE A 601 7.90 4.10 -15.56
CA ILE A 601 8.20 3.19 -14.45
C ILE A 601 7.32 3.58 -13.28
N TYR A 602 6.49 2.66 -12.81
CA TYR A 602 5.83 2.80 -11.52
C TYR A 602 6.79 2.43 -10.40
N PHE A 603 6.67 3.07 -9.26
CA PHE A 603 7.43 2.73 -8.06
C PHE A 603 6.69 3.19 -6.81
N VAL A 604 7.03 2.60 -5.69
CA VAL A 604 6.51 3.00 -4.38
C VAL A 604 7.48 3.99 -3.76
N ASN A 605 7.01 5.18 -3.41
CA ASN A 605 7.77 6.17 -2.65
C ASN A 605 7.06 6.43 -1.34
N GLY A 606 7.78 6.37 -0.24
CA GLY A 606 7.21 6.65 1.06
C GLY A 606 8.12 6.21 2.19
N ARG A 607 7.88 6.76 3.36
CA ARG A 607 8.62 6.38 4.57
C ARG A 607 8.07 5.07 5.13
N ARG A 608 8.96 4.13 5.39
CA ARG A 608 8.70 3.01 6.30
C ARG A 608 9.04 3.50 7.69
N ALA A 609 8.10 4.14 8.36
CA ALA A 609 8.26 4.53 9.76
C ALA A 609 7.77 3.40 10.67
N GLY A 610 8.46 3.19 11.79
CA GLY A 610 7.97 2.37 12.89
C GLY A 610 7.90 3.24 14.14
N PHE A 611 6.75 3.33 14.78
CA PHE A 611 6.63 3.92 16.12
C PHE A 611 6.79 2.82 17.15
N LEU A 612 7.53 3.10 18.22
CA LEU A 612 7.56 2.18 19.34
C LEU A 612 6.26 2.26 20.12
N THR A 613 5.69 1.10 20.35
CA THR A 613 4.45 0.91 21.08
C THR A 613 4.74 0.01 22.26
N VAL A 614 4.21 0.36 23.43
CA VAL A 614 4.24 -0.45 24.64
C VAL A 614 2.92 -1.20 24.76
N TYR A 615 2.98 -2.49 25.00
CA TYR A 615 1.83 -3.36 25.25
C TYR A 615 1.93 -3.99 26.63
N HIS A 616 0.86 -3.87 27.40
CA HIS A 616 0.73 -4.52 28.72
C HIS A 616 -0.22 -5.71 28.63
N PRO A 617 0.32 -6.95 28.64
CA PRO A 617 -0.49 -8.15 28.45
C PRO A 617 -1.59 -8.36 29.48
N GLN A 618 -1.37 -7.95 30.73
CA GLN A 618 -2.34 -8.12 31.82
C GLN A 618 -3.60 -7.28 31.64
N THR A 619 -3.45 -6.05 31.17
CA THR A 619 -4.56 -5.11 30.91
C THR A 619 -5.03 -5.14 29.45
N LYS A 620 -4.27 -5.76 28.57
CA LYS A 620 -4.44 -5.74 27.10
C LYS A 620 -4.44 -4.32 26.52
N GLN A 621 -3.79 -3.39 27.19
CA GLN A 621 -3.66 -2.01 26.73
C GLN A 621 -2.35 -1.79 26.00
N SER A 622 -2.38 -0.96 24.98
CA SER A 622 -1.19 -0.47 24.29
C SER A 622 -1.27 1.04 24.09
N PHE A 623 -0.11 1.67 24.05
CA PHE A 623 0.04 3.09 23.75
C PHE A 623 1.37 3.32 23.03
N ASP A 624 1.45 4.40 22.27
CA ASP A 624 2.66 4.73 21.54
C ASP A 624 3.68 5.40 22.48
N LEU A 625 4.84 4.78 22.61
CA LEU A 625 5.97 5.31 23.37
C LEU A 625 6.62 6.50 22.66
N THR A 626 6.65 6.45 21.31
CA THR A 626 7.23 7.51 20.48
C THR A 626 6.20 8.00 19.46
N ASN A 627 6.27 9.29 19.14
CA ASN A 627 5.53 9.94 18.05
C ASN A 627 6.40 10.20 16.82
N GLU A 628 7.61 9.68 16.81
CA GLU A 628 8.59 9.76 15.74
C GLU A 628 9.12 8.36 15.43
N GLU A 629 9.72 8.22 14.26
CA GLU A 629 10.27 6.93 13.83
C GLU A 629 11.34 6.45 14.80
N ALA A 630 11.15 5.24 15.35
CA ALA A 630 12.03 4.67 16.34
C ALA A 630 12.10 3.15 16.20
N THR A 631 13.25 2.58 16.61
CA THR A 631 13.56 1.16 16.49
C THR A 631 14.50 0.70 17.60
N GLN A 632 14.83 -0.58 17.63
CA GLN A 632 15.77 -1.23 18.55
C GLN A 632 15.46 -0.94 20.03
N PRO A 633 14.21 -1.20 20.49
CA PRO A 633 13.95 -1.09 21.92
C PRO A 633 14.75 -2.15 22.70
N ALA A 634 15.28 -1.76 23.85
CA ALA A 634 15.84 -2.69 24.82
C ALA A 634 15.36 -2.32 26.21
N LEU A 635 14.72 -3.27 26.88
CA LEU A 635 14.18 -3.10 28.23
C LEU A 635 15.26 -3.39 29.29
N ALA A 636 15.25 -2.60 30.34
CA ALA A 636 16.00 -2.93 31.52
C ALA A 636 15.39 -4.13 32.27
N TRP A 637 16.20 -4.78 33.14
CA TRP A 637 15.73 -5.96 33.91
C TRP A 637 14.52 -5.67 34.81
N ASP A 638 14.34 -4.40 35.21
CA ASP A 638 13.19 -3.97 36.02
C ASP A 638 11.86 -3.86 35.23
N GLY A 639 11.93 -3.98 33.90
CA GLY A 639 10.77 -3.85 32.99
C GLY A 639 10.15 -2.45 32.98
N ARG A 640 10.81 -1.43 33.55
CA ARG A 640 10.29 -0.06 33.69
C ARG A 640 11.04 0.95 32.85
N HIS A 641 12.32 0.68 32.56
CA HIS A 641 13.14 1.57 31.74
C HIS A 641 13.35 0.94 30.37
N VAL A 642 13.38 1.76 29.35
CA VAL A 642 13.58 1.35 27.96
C VAL A 642 14.54 2.32 27.28
N MET A 643 15.41 1.79 26.45
CA MET A 643 16.19 2.60 25.51
C MET A 643 15.82 2.24 24.08
N TYR A 644 16.01 3.18 23.17
CA TYR A 644 15.66 3.05 21.76
C TYR A 644 16.36 4.10 20.91
N ILE A 645 16.38 3.88 19.60
CA ILE A 645 16.88 4.85 18.63
C ILE A 645 15.71 5.50 17.91
N THR A 646 15.73 6.84 17.84
CA THR A 646 14.89 7.56 16.88
C THR A 646 15.65 7.80 15.60
N LEU A 647 15.04 7.50 14.45
CA LEU A 647 15.66 7.61 13.15
C LEU A 647 15.37 8.96 12.51
N SER A 648 16.35 9.62 11.93
CA SER A 648 16.20 10.84 11.16
C SER A 648 16.45 10.56 9.67
N GLY A 649 15.40 10.57 8.87
CA GLY A 649 15.49 10.31 7.43
C GLY A 649 15.56 8.83 7.08
N ASN A 650 16.33 8.46 6.05
CA ASN A 650 16.52 7.09 5.57
C ASN A 650 17.78 6.42 6.15
N ALA A 651 18.42 7.07 7.12
CA ALA A 651 19.71 6.66 7.63
C ALA A 651 19.58 5.54 8.66
N GLN A 652 20.57 4.67 8.71
CA GLN A 652 20.82 3.76 9.84
C GLN A 652 21.30 4.53 11.08
N GLN A 653 21.48 5.86 10.96
CA GLN A 653 21.92 6.76 12.01
C GLN A 653 20.74 7.41 12.70
N GLY A 654 20.80 7.51 14.00
CA GLY A 654 19.74 8.09 14.81
C GLY A 654 20.22 8.59 16.15
N ASP A 655 19.30 9.06 16.94
CA ASP A 655 19.53 9.52 18.29
C ASP A 655 19.18 8.41 19.29
N LEU A 656 20.11 8.05 20.16
CA LEU A 656 19.85 7.12 21.24
C LEU A 656 19.18 7.83 22.40
N TRP A 657 18.06 7.27 22.84
CA TRP A 657 17.26 7.75 23.95
C TRP A 657 17.09 6.70 25.04
N ALA A 658 16.95 7.16 26.28
CA ALA A 658 16.45 6.38 27.40
C ALA A 658 15.20 7.04 27.97
N SER A 659 14.23 6.27 28.42
CA SER A 659 13.01 6.75 29.08
C SER A 659 12.40 5.68 29.98
N ASP A 660 11.41 6.06 30.77
CA ASP A 660 10.50 5.09 31.36
C ASP A 660 9.60 4.49 30.25
N VAL A 661 9.08 3.29 30.47
CA VAL A 661 8.17 2.63 29.50
C VAL A 661 6.85 3.38 29.30
N ASP A 662 6.48 4.28 30.18
CA ASP A 662 5.31 5.18 30.03
C ASP A 662 5.63 6.46 29.24
N GLY A 663 6.87 6.62 28.74
CA GLY A 663 7.34 7.76 27.97
C GLY A 663 7.84 8.95 28.83
N ASN A 664 7.72 8.87 30.17
CA ASN A 664 8.26 9.88 31.06
C ASN A 664 9.78 9.79 31.17
N ASN A 665 10.38 10.81 31.77
CA ASN A 665 11.83 10.89 32.07
C ASN A 665 12.73 10.64 30.83
N ARG A 666 12.29 11.07 29.66
CA ARG A 666 12.99 10.88 28.38
C ARG A 666 14.30 11.68 28.35
N VAL A 667 15.42 11.01 28.17
CA VAL A 667 16.78 11.58 28.11
C VAL A 667 17.45 11.20 26.79
N LYS A 668 17.98 12.19 26.07
CA LYS A 668 18.80 11.95 24.89
C LYS A 668 20.23 11.57 25.32
N ILE A 669 20.69 10.42 24.92
CA ILE A 669 22.01 9.89 25.26
C ILE A 669 23.07 10.32 24.22
N THR A 670 22.75 10.17 22.94
CA THR A 670 23.67 10.55 21.86
C THR A 670 22.88 11.03 20.64
N SER A 671 23.56 11.63 19.65
CA SER A 671 22.97 12.13 18.40
C SER A 671 23.74 11.63 17.20
N GLY A 672 23.00 11.25 16.13
CA GLY A 672 23.57 10.88 14.84
C GLY A 672 24.45 9.63 14.89
N THR A 673 24.11 8.67 15.74
CA THR A 673 24.91 7.48 16.03
C THR A 673 24.41 6.30 15.21
N GLU A 674 25.29 5.61 14.51
CA GLU A 674 25.01 4.31 13.90
C GLU A 674 25.14 3.24 14.99
N LEU A 675 24.02 2.99 15.69
CA LEU A 675 23.98 2.06 16.82
C LEU A 675 23.93 0.62 16.33
N ILE A 676 24.78 -0.23 16.91
CA ILE A 676 24.75 -1.68 16.66
C ILE A 676 23.89 -2.38 17.71
N THR A 677 24.15 -2.10 18.98
CA THR A 677 23.38 -2.66 20.09
C THR A 677 23.52 -1.83 21.36
N SER A 678 22.64 -2.06 22.30
CA SER A 678 22.67 -1.41 23.59
C SER A 678 22.08 -2.31 24.69
N THR A 679 22.52 -2.13 25.92
CA THR A 679 22.01 -2.82 27.11
C THR A 679 22.09 -1.93 28.34
N PHE A 680 21.15 -2.09 29.28
CA PHE A 680 21.28 -1.53 30.62
C PHE A 680 22.19 -2.39 31.52
N THR A 681 22.73 -1.81 32.58
CA THR A 681 23.14 -2.60 33.74
C THR A 681 21.90 -3.15 34.46
N SER A 682 22.05 -4.22 35.26
CA SER A 682 20.90 -4.87 35.91
C SER A 682 20.10 -3.97 36.86
N ASP A 683 20.74 -2.95 37.42
CA ASP A 683 20.14 -1.93 38.27
C ASP A 683 19.57 -0.72 37.48
N ALA A 684 19.62 -0.78 36.14
CA ALA A 684 19.22 0.28 35.22
C ALA A 684 19.94 1.63 35.41
N SER A 685 21.02 1.69 36.19
CA SER A 685 21.72 2.95 36.50
C SER A 685 22.61 3.45 35.37
N ARG A 686 23.03 2.55 34.47
CA ARG A 686 23.95 2.83 33.35
C ARG A 686 23.50 2.10 32.09
N LEU A 687 23.91 2.67 30.95
CA LEU A 687 23.76 2.07 29.63
C LEU A 687 25.15 1.77 29.06
N VAL A 688 25.25 0.64 28.38
CA VAL A 688 26.38 0.28 27.53
C VAL A 688 25.87 0.14 26.11
N PHE A 689 26.53 0.77 25.18
CA PHE A 689 26.15 0.67 23.77
C PHE A 689 27.38 0.61 22.86
N THR A 690 27.22 -0.03 21.72
CA THR A 690 28.20 -0.08 20.65
C THR A 690 27.71 0.66 19.44
N ALA A 691 28.60 1.40 18.78
CA ALA A 691 28.31 2.21 17.64
C ALA A 691 29.45 2.18 16.62
N THR A 692 29.11 2.35 15.33
CA THR A 692 30.09 2.52 14.27
C THR A 692 30.51 3.97 14.16
N GLU A 693 31.78 4.25 14.31
CA GLU A 693 32.36 5.57 14.10
C GLU A 693 33.62 5.48 13.24
N GLY A 694 33.61 6.17 12.09
CA GLY A 694 34.72 6.15 11.16
C GLY A 694 35.05 4.73 10.63
N GLY A 695 34.04 3.90 10.45
CA GLY A 695 34.16 2.51 9.99
C GLY A 695 34.71 1.53 11.03
N LYS A 696 34.74 1.91 12.31
CA LYS A 696 35.16 1.06 13.41
C LYS A 696 34.08 0.98 14.48
N ILE A 697 33.92 -0.19 15.06
CA ILE A 697 33.02 -0.41 16.18
C ILE A 697 33.68 0.08 17.46
N LYS A 698 32.98 0.96 18.17
CA LYS A 698 33.40 1.49 19.47
C LYS A 698 32.31 1.25 20.49
N THR A 699 32.74 1.05 21.72
CA THR A 699 31.84 0.77 22.86
C THR A 699 31.91 1.90 23.87
N TYR A 700 30.74 2.28 24.35
CA TYR A 700 30.55 3.37 25.29
C TYR A 700 29.75 2.94 26.51
N ILE A 701 30.02 3.60 27.64
CA ILE A 701 29.17 3.55 28.82
C ILE A 701 28.75 4.95 29.23
N VAL A 702 27.55 5.08 29.73
CA VAL A 702 26.94 6.35 30.15
C VAL A 702 25.95 6.06 31.29
N LYS A 703 25.74 7.02 32.20
CA LYS A 703 24.66 6.92 33.17
C LYS A 703 23.29 7.06 32.48
N ALA A 704 22.25 6.48 33.10
CA ALA A 704 20.89 6.56 32.54
C ALA A 704 20.35 8.01 32.42
N ASP A 705 20.92 8.95 33.20
CA ASP A 705 20.63 10.39 33.13
C ASP A 705 21.36 11.11 31.97
N GLY A 706 22.11 10.38 31.14
CA GLY A 706 22.89 10.92 30.03
C GLY A 706 24.24 11.51 30.39
N THR A 707 24.61 11.53 31.68
CA THR A 707 25.89 12.10 32.15
C THR A 707 27.00 11.04 32.18
N GLY A 708 28.24 11.51 32.11
CA GLY A 708 29.41 10.64 32.29
C GLY A 708 29.71 9.70 31.13
N LEU A 709 29.35 10.07 29.90
CA LEU A 709 29.67 9.28 28.68
C LEU A 709 31.18 9.04 28.60
N ARG A 710 31.56 7.79 28.42
CA ARG A 710 32.94 7.39 28.30
C ARG A 710 33.09 6.20 27.36
N GLN A 711 34.16 6.20 26.55
CA GLN A 711 34.50 5.05 25.72
C GLN A 711 35.16 3.96 26.55
N ILE A 712 34.75 2.71 26.36
CA ILE A 712 35.38 1.51 26.90
C ILE A 712 36.51 1.07 25.94
N PRO A 713 37.67 0.60 26.43
CA PRO A 713 38.77 0.12 25.59
C PRO A 713 38.49 -1.29 25.03
N TRP A 714 37.36 -1.45 24.34
CA TRP A 714 36.95 -2.66 23.62
C TRP A 714 36.38 -2.29 22.29
N SER A 715 36.96 -2.84 21.22
CA SER A 715 36.60 -2.50 19.84
C SER A 715 36.72 -3.77 18.99
N PRO A 716 35.66 -4.54 18.87
CA PRO A 716 35.64 -5.75 18.05
C PRO A 716 35.65 -5.39 16.53
N GLU A 717 36.08 -6.34 15.69
CA GLU A 717 36.02 -6.15 14.24
C GLU A 717 34.56 -6.18 13.73
N ASP A 718 33.70 -6.98 14.38
CA ASP A 718 32.28 -7.10 14.07
C ASP A 718 31.47 -7.49 15.31
N GLY A 719 30.19 -7.17 15.28
CA GLY A 719 29.26 -7.46 16.37
C GLY A 719 29.20 -6.34 17.40
N GLY A 720 29.09 -6.71 18.65
CA GLY A 720 28.95 -5.74 19.75
C GLY A 720 27.68 -5.96 20.56
N TYR A 721 27.15 -7.17 20.55
CA TYR A 721 25.97 -7.55 21.35
C TYR A 721 26.28 -7.51 22.82
N GLY A 722 25.36 -6.98 23.63
CA GLY A 722 25.58 -6.82 25.06
C GLY A 722 24.42 -7.34 25.91
N SER A 723 24.76 -7.83 27.10
CA SER A 723 23.80 -8.20 28.13
C SER A 723 24.23 -7.70 29.51
N ALA A 724 23.24 -7.31 30.32
CA ALA A 724 23.45 -7.07 31.75
C ALA A 724 23.95 -8.32 32.46
N SER A 725 24.70 -8.12 33.56
CA SER A 725 25.03 -9.15 34.51
C SER A 725 24.18 -9.03 35.77
N ALA A 726 23.99 -10.10 36.53
CA ALA A 726 23.40 -10.04 37.87
C ALA A 726 24.17 -9.08 38.81
N ASP A 727 25.50 -8.91 38.62
CA ASP A 727 26.28 -7.84 39.23
C ASP A 727 26.15 -6.54 38.41
N PRO A 728 25.57 -5.46 38.96
CA PRO A 728 25.39 -4.20 38.22
C PRO A 728 26.71 -3.51 37.83
N ASN A 729 27.86 -3.96 38.40
CA ASN A 729 29.18 -3.47 38.02
C ASN A 729 29.81 -4.25 36.86
N VAL A 730 29.08 -5.18 36.24
CA VAL A 730 29.57 -6.05 35.16
C VAL A 730 28.56 -6.04 34.01
N VAL A 731 29.07 -6.01 32.79
CA VAL A 731 28.30 -6.32 31.57
C VAL A 731 29.07 -7.37 30.76
N TYR A 732 28.32 -8.16 29.98
CA TYR A 732 28.90 -9.10 29.04
C TYR A 732 28.72 -8.55 27.61
N LEU A 733 29.78 -8.62 26.82
CA LEU A 733 29.80 -8.17 25.44
C LEU A 733 30.23 -9.31 24.52
N GLY A 734 29.58 -9.44 23.37
CA GLY A 734 29.87 -10.42 22.33
C GLY A 734 30.27 -9.74 21.02
N GLY A 735 31.33 -10.19 20.39
CA GLY A 735 31.79 -9.68 19.10
C GLY A 735 32.88 -10.56 18.50
N THR A 736 33.31 -10.27 17.27
CA THR A 736 34.39 -10.96 16.58
C THR A 736 35.72 -10.28 16.87
N ASP A 737 36.72 -11.07 17.16
CA ASP A 737 38.11 -10.63 17.33
C ASP A 737 38.93 -10.89 16.06
N ALA A 738 40.00 -10.13 15.85
CA ALA A 738 40.86 -10.21 14.69
C ALA A 738 41.38 -11.65 14.49
N GLY A 739 41.04 -12.22 13.31
CA GLY A 739 41.48 -13.57 12.94
C GLY A 739 40.75 -14.72 13.62
N VAL A 740 39.62 -14.46 14.33
CA VAL A 740 38.77 -15.48 14.94
C VAL A 740 37.48 -15.61 14.12
N THR A 741 37.14 -16.84 13.74
CA THR A 741 35.86 -17.13 13.10
C THR A 741 34.80 -17.31 14.16
N GLY A 742 33.78 -16.41 14.20
CA GLY A 742 32.66 -16.45 15.15
C GLY A 742 32.77 -15.49 16.33
N PHE A 743 31.71 -15.39 17.10
CA PHE A 743 31.61 -14.44 18.21
C PHE A 743 32.31 -14.94 19.47
N SER A 744 33.20 -14.14 20.05
CA SER A 744 33.81 -14.31 21.33
C SER A 744 33.04 -13.52 22.40
N ILE A 745 33.18 -13.90 23.66
CA ILE A 745 32.53 -13.28 24.82
C ILE A 745 33.55 -12.61 25.73
N TRP A 746 33.27 -11.37 26.13
CA TRP A 746 34.04 -10.60 27.08
C TRP A 746 33.22 -10.22 28.31
N LYS A 747 33.87 -10.23 29.45
CA LYS A 747 33.38 -9.62 30.68
C LYS A 747 33.99 -8.22 30.81
N VAL A 748 33.13 -7.22 30.96
CA VAL A 748 33.53 -5.81 31.03
C VAL A 748 33.05 -5.20 32.33
N ALA A 749 33.94 -4.53 33.05
CA ALA A 749 33.54 -3.74 34.21
C ALA A 749 32.66 -2.56 33.76
N ALA A 750 31.51 -2.37 34.42
CA ALA A 750 30.59 -1.29 34.11
C ALA A 750 31.10 0.12 34.40
N ASP A 751 32.30 0.24 34.95
CA ASP A 751 33.08 1.47 35.04
C ASP A 751 34.12 1.57 33.91
N GLY A 752 34.23 0.58 33.01
CA GLY A 752 35.20 0.48 31.92
C GLY A 752 36.65 0.31 32.38
N SER A 753 36.88 -0.06 33.62
CA SER A 753 38.23 -0.21 34.17
C SER A 753 38.91 -1.50 33.72
N SER A 754 38.16 -2.53 33.37
CA SER A 754 38.70 -3.82 32.93
C SER A 754 37.84 -4.46 31.83
N VAL A 755 38.52 -5.17 30.92
CA VAL A 755 37.94 -5.99 29.85
C VAL A 755 38.66 -7.33 29.89
N GLU A 756 37.93 -8.42 30.14
CA GLU A 756 38.42 -9.79 30.20
C GLU A 756 37.76 -10.66 29.14
N LYS A 757 38.54 -11.32 28.30
CA LYS A 757 38.00 -12.30 27.35
C LYS A 757 37.68 -13.61 28.05
N LEU A 758 36.46 -14.09 27.92
CA LEU A 758 36.00 -15.32 28.58
C LEU A 758 36.16 -16.56 27.70
N VAL A 759 35.73 -16.45 26.44
CA VAL A 759 35.71 -17.57 25.51
C VAL A 759 35.66 -17.10 24.07
N ASP A 760 36.21 -17.90 23.17
CA ASP A 760 36.09 -17.73 21.71
C ASP A 760 34.95 -18.60 21.15
N ASN A 761 34.34 -18.15 20.07
CA ASN A 761 33.41 -18.91 19.27
C ASN A 761 32.21 -19.49 20.05
N CYS A 762 31.59 -18.68 20.89
CA CYS A 762 30.38 -19.06 21.65
C CYS A 762 29.10 -18.37 21.23
N GLY A 763 29.16 -17.56 20.17
CA GLY A 763 28.01 -16.89 19.60
C GLY A 763 27.67 -15.52 20.21
N ALA A 764 26.66 -14.85 19.64
CA ALA A 764 26.17 -13.56 20.13
C ALA A 764 25.43 -13.74 21.47
N ILE A 765 25.61 -12.80 22.39
CA ILE A 765 24.99 -12.85 23.72
C ILE A 765 23.55 -12.26 23.62
N TRP A 766 22.62 -12.94 24.27
CA TRP A 766 21.24 -12.48 24.45
C TRP A 766 20.96 -12.01 25.87
N ASP A 767 21.27 -12.86 26.87
CA ASP A 767 20.91 -12.55 28.25
C ASP A 767 21.83 -13.29 29.25
N SER A 768 21.78 -12.88 30.50
CA SER A 768 22.44 -13.59 31.62
C SER A 768 21.44 -14.07 32.66
N SER A 769 21.73 -15.19 33.29
CA SER A 769 20.86 -15.74 34.33
C SER A 769 20.82 -14.81 35.57
N PRO A 770 19.67 -14.72 36.27
CA PRO A 770 19.53 -13.89 37.46
C PRO A 770 20.48 -14.27 38.62
N ASP A 771 20.96 -15.51 38.65
CA ASP A 771 21.96 -15.97 39.63
C ASP A 771 23.40 -15.71 39.17
N GLY A 772 23.60 -15.16 37.97
CA GLY A 772 24.90 -14.78 37.44
C GLY A 772 25.84 -15.93 37.06
N LYS A 773 25.33 -17.14 36.85
CA LYS A 773 26.13 -18.32 36.51
C LYS A 773 26.19 -18.67 35.03
N TYR A 774 25.16 -18.26 34.24
CA TYR A 774 24.98 -18.67 32.86
C TYR A 774 24.68 -17.50 31.93
N LEU A 775 25.12 -17.61 30.68
CA LEU A 775 24.77 -16.70 29.61
C LEU A 775 24.01 -17.45 28.51
N LEU A 776 22.95 -16.86 27.96
CA LEU A 776 22.30 -17.32 26.73
C LEU A 776 23.01 -16.73 25.54
N THR A 777 23.31 -17.55 24.55
CA THR A 777 24.01 -17.16 23.33
C THR A 777 23.34 -17.76 22.12
N SER A 778 23.57 -17.19 20.93
CA SER A 778 23.18 -17.78 19.68
C SER A 778 24.38 -18.01 18.77
N GLN A 779 24.48 -19.20 18.21
CA GLN A 779 25.44 -19.54 17.17
C GLN A 779 24.73 -19.77 15.85
N ASN A 780 25.33 -19.37 14.76
CA ASN A 780 24.89 -19.81 13.45
C ASN A 780 25.32 -21.27 13.28
N SER A 781 24.34 -22.17 13.17
CA SER A 781 24.64 -23.56 12.84
C SER A 781 25.23 -23.65 11.42
N ALA A 782 25.94 -24.72 11.10
CA ALA A 782 26.50 -24.98 9.78
C ALA A 782 25.45 -24.94 8.64
N GLY A 783 24.14 -24.93 8.96
CA GLY A 783 23.02 -24.78 8.05
C GLY A 783 22.39 -23.39 8.01
N GLY A 784 22.99 -22.36 8.64
CA GLY A 784 22.53 -20.98 8.58
C GLY A 784 21.36 -20.61 9.52
N SER A 785 20.80 -21.56 10.27
CA SER A 785 19.78 -21.25 11.29
C SER A 785 20.43 -20.95 12.65
N PRO A 786 20.13 -19.81 13.31
CA PRO A 786 20.65 -19.54 14.64
C PRO A 786 20.12 -20.58 15.64
N SER A 787 21.01 -21.19 16.41
CA SER A 787 20.70 -22.09 17.51
C SER A 787 20.92 -21.38 18.84
N ILE A 788 20.12 -21.68 19.87
CA ILE A 788 20.32 -21.16 21.20
C ILE A 788 21.27 -22.08 21.95
N SER A 789 22.32 -21.49 22.51
CA SER A 789 23.31 -22.15 23.34
C SER A 789 23.38 -21.48 24.72
N GLU A 790 23.98 -22.17 25.67
CA GLU A 790 24.25 -21.69 27.01
C GLU A 790 25.76 -21.70 27.26
N TYR A 791 26.28 -20.66 27.88
CA TYR A 791 27.66 -20.58 28.38
C TYR A 791 27.67 -20.62 29.89
N SER A 792 28.30 -21.64 30.46
CA SER A 792 28.55 -21.75 31.91
C SER A 792 29.76 -20.92 32.27
N LEU A 793 29.59 -19.91 33.11
CA LEU A 793 30.71 -19.08 33.62
C LEU A 793 31.68 -19.83 34.50
N ALA A 794 31.21 -20.88 35.19
CA ALA A 794 32.04 -21.74 36.05
C ALA A 794 32.88 -22.72 35.24
N ASP A 795 32.23 -23.42 34.27
CA ASP A 795 32.90 -24.49 33.51
C ASP A 795 33.60 -23.95 32.26
N ARG A 796 33.34 -22.70 31.88
CA ARG A 796 33.82 -22.04 30.66
C ARG A 796 33.51 -22.82 29.39
N LYS A 797 32.27 -23.37 29.30
CA LYS A 797 31.83 -24.19 28.17
C LYS A 797 30.52 -23.65 27.57
N CYS A 798 30.50 -23.66 26.23
CA CYS A 798 29.25 -23.47 25.48
C CYS A 798 28.58 -24.81 25.25
N ILE A 799 27.28 -24.90 25.54
CA ILE A 799 26.45 -26.09 25.38
C ILE A 799 25.22 -25.74 24.54
N PRO A 800 24.98 -26.42 23.42
CA PRO A 800 23.74 -26.22 22.68
C PRO A 800 22.52 -26.60 23.53
N LEU A 801 21.52 -25.68 23.61
CA LEU A 801 20.25 -25.93 24.30
C LEU A 801 19.14 -26.27 23.34
N LEU A 802 19.01 -25.51 22.27
CA LEU A 802 17.96 -25.62 21.25
C LEU A 802 18.60 -25.49 19.86
N PRO A 803 19.13 -26.61 19.30
CA PRO A 803 19.91 -26.55 18.06
C PRO A 803 19.10 -26.19 16.82
N ASP A 804 17.76 -26.41 16.83
CA ASP A 804 16.89 -26.28 15.67
C ASP A 804 15.88 -25.12 15.80
N LEU A 805 16.06 -24.23 16.77
CA LEU A 805 15.13 -23.16 17.04
C LEU A 805 15.66 -21.80 16.58
N THR A 806 14.98 -21.20 15.63
CA THR A 806 15.15 -19.78 15.30
C THR A 806 14.37 -18.92 16.29
N ALA A 807 15.03 -18.45 17.33
CA ALA A 807 14.46 -17.48 18.26
C ALA A 807 14.94 -16.07 17.91
N LEU A 808 14.07 -15.10 18.11
CA LEU A 808 14.32 -13.71 17.72
C LEU A 808 14.73 -12.83 18.91
N VAL A 809 14.25 -13.13 20.12
CA VAL A 809 14.69 -12.56 21.41
C VAL A 809 14.58 -13.66 22.46
N VAL A 810 15.59 -13.73 23.33
CA VAL A 810 15.68 -14.78 24.34
C VAL A 810 16.10 -14.18 25.68
N HIS A 811 15.32 -14.44 26.72
CA HIS A 811 15.63 -14.01 28.09
C HIS A 811 15.47 -15.13 29.08
N PHE A 812 16.22 -15.07 30.19
CA PHE A 812 15.83 -15.82 31.38
C PHE A 812 14.56 -15.19 32.00
N SER A 813 13.68 -16.00 32.55
CA SER A 813 12.59 -15.49 33.37
C SER A 813 13.11 -14.80 34.63
N SER A 814 12.37 -13.85 35.19
CA SER A 814 12.74 -13.12 36.38
C SER A 814 13.05 -14.02 37.59
N ASP A 815 12.42 -15.19 37.70
CA ASP A 815 12.63 -16.20 38.74
C ASP A 815 13.80 -17.15 38.45
N GLY A 816 14.44 -17.03 37.27
CA GLY A 816 15.55 -17.87 36.84
C GLY A 816 15.20 -19.35 36.61
N LYS A 817 13.91 -19.70 36.51
CA LYS A 817 13.47 -21.10 36.35
C LYS A 817 13.05 -21.48 34.92
N SER A 818 13.13 -20.54 34.03
CA SER A 818 12.74 -20.77 32.64
C SER A 818 13.54 -19.87 31.71
N ILE A 819 13.60 -20.30 30.43
CA ILE A 819 14.03 -19.47 29.32
C ILE A 819 12.74 -19.03 28.58
N LEU A 820 12.62 -17.75 28.36
CA LEU A 820 11.57 -17.12 27.60
C LEU A 820 12.11 -16.78 26.20
N TYR A 821 11.42 -17.18 25.17
CA TYR A 821 11.83 -16.83 23.82
C TYR A 821 10.63 -16.52 22.94
N LEU A 822 10.83 -15.60 22.01
CA LEU A 822 9.84 -15.28 21.01
C LEU A 822 9.97 -16.22 19.83
N GLY A 823 8.92 -17.00 19.57
CA GLY A 823 8.80 -17.83 18.40
C GLY A 823 7.80 -17.24 17.42
N ALA A 824 8.15 -17.24 16.15
CA ALA A 824 7.23 -16.95 15.06
C ALA A 824 6.94 -18.28 14.37
N SER A 825 5.76 -18.83 14.59
CA SER A 825 5.28 -20.03 13.91
C SER A 825 3.96 -19.72 13.26
N HIS A 826 3.84 -20.01 11.96
CA HIS A 826 2.60 -19.81 11.19
C HIS A 826 2.02 -18.38 11.27
N GLY A 827 2.91 -17.35 11.38
CA GLY A 827 2.51 -15.94 11.46
C GLY A 827 1.97 -15.49 12.82
N GLU A 828 1.82 -16.37 13.78
CA GLU A 828 1.49 -16.01 15.15
C GLU A 828 2.75 -15.67 15.93
N THR A 829 2.73 -14.54 16.60
CA THR A 829 3.80 -14.11 17.49
C THR A 829 3.49 -14.62 18.89
N THR A 830 4.24 -15.60 19.36
CA THR A 830 4.03 -16.21 20.69
C THR A 830 5.33 -16.24 21.47
N ILE A 831 5.28 -15.76 22.71
CA ILE A 831 6.39 -15.95 23.65
C ILE A 831 6.19 -17.32 24.32
N TYR A 832 7.21 -18.16 24.20
CA TYR A 832 7.24 -19.49 24.78
C TYR A 832 8.04 -19.46 26.07
N ARG A 833 7.67 -20.34 26.98
CA ARG A 833 8.37 -20.62 28.25
C ARG A 833 8.93 -22.03 28.19
N LEU A 834 10.26 -22.14 28.22
CA LEU A 834 11.00 -23.41 28.30
C LEU A 834 11.44 -23.61 29.74
N PRO A 835 10.94 -24.61 30.48
CA PRO A 835 11.44 -24.91 31.83
C PRO A 835 12.91 -25.20 31.81
N TRP A 836 13.68 -24.50 32.69
CA TRP A 836 15.10 -24.59 32.76
C TRP A 836 15.55 -24.59 34.23
N HIS A 837 16.61 -25.33 34.58
CA HIS A 837 17.21 -25.33 35.90
C HIS A 837 18.65 -25.76 35.82
N ASP A 838 19.54 -24.91 36.37
CA ASP A 838 20.97 -25.14 36.56
C ASP A 838 21.65 -25.77 35.32
N GLY A 839 21.56 -25.08 34.19
CA GLY A 839 22.20 -25.51 32.94
C GLY A 839 21.46 -26.58 32.15
N LYS A 840 20.21 -26.90 32.47
CA LYS A 840 19.47 -27.97 31.78
C LYS A 840 18.01 -27.60 31.54
N THR A 841 17.51 -27.93 30.36
CA THR A 841 16.07 -27.91 30.09
C THR A 841 15.38 -29.06 30.85
N THR A 842 14.29 -28.75 31.56
CA THR A 842 13.59 -29.73 32.41
C THR A 842 12.20 -30.13 31.84
N GLY A 843 11.85 -29.67 30.68
CA GLY A 843 10.58 -30.00 30.02
C GLY A 843 10.46 -29.41 28.59
N ALA A 844 9.36 -29.64 27.95
CA ALA A 844 9.05 -29.05 26.64
C ALA A 844 8.65 -27.58 26.78
N ALA A 845 8.94 -26.78 25.76
CA ALA A 845 8.48 -25.41 25.68
C ALA A 845 6.94 -25.33 25.60
N GLN A 846 6.38 -24.37 26.32
CA GLN A 846 4.92 -24.14 26.35
C GLN A 846 4.64 -22.68 25.99
N PRO A 847 3.50 -22.40 25.30
CA PRO A 847 3.06 -21.03 25.08
C PRO A 847 2.85 -20.30 26.40
N ALA A 848 3.50 -19.17 26.60
CA ALA A 848 3.36 -18.33 27.77
C ALA A 848 2.51 -17.09 27.51
N LEU A 849 2.70 -16.47 26.34
CA LEU A 849 1.97 -15.27 25.96
C LEU A 849 1.81 -15.21 24.44
N LYS A 850 0.56 -15.19 23.96
CA LYS A 850 0.24 -14.90 22.57
C LYS A 850 0.06 -13.39 22.40
N LEU A 851 0.80 -12.79 21.49
CA LEU A 851 0.73 -11.35 21.21
C LEU A 851 -0.36 -11.05 20.19
N PRO A 852 -1.10 -9.92 20.34
CA PRO A 852 -2.20 -9.56 19.42
C PRO A 852 -1.71 -8.87 18.14
N PHE A 853 -0.43 -8.97 17.81
CA PHE A 853 0.18 -8.36 16.64
C PHE A 853 1.25 -9.27 16.04
N ALA A 854 1.44 -9.13 14.72
CA ALA A 854 2.48 -9.86 14.03
C ALA A 854 3.84 -9.20 14.21
N PHE A 855 4.83 -10.06 14.27
CA PHE A 855 6.21 -9.64 14.20
C PHE A 855 6.63 -9.33 12.76
N ARG A 856 7.33 -8.21 12.53
CA ARG A 856 7.99 -7.89 11.27
C ARG A 856 9.51 -8.10 11.38
N GLN A 857 10.03 -9.03 10.60
CA GLN A 857 11.44 -9.09 10.27
C GLN A 857 11.72 -8.11 9.12
N GLY A 858 12.70 -7.24 9.22
CA GLY A 858 13.09 -6.39 8.08
C GLY A 858 13.52 -4.97 8.42
N TYR A 859 13.51 -4.59 9.69
CA TYR A 859 14.27 -3.44 10.15
C TYR A 859 15.63 -3.94 10.68
N SER A 860 16.72 -3.24 10.35
CA SER A 860 18.04 -3.51 10.92
C SER A 860 17.96 -3.40 12.45
N GLY A 861 18.16 -4.50 13.15
CA GLY A 861 18.10 -4.56 14.61
C GLY A 861 16.81 -5.18 15.16
N ASN A 862 16.81 -5.40 16.47
CA ASN A 862 15.67 -5.94 17.19
C ASN A 862 14.52 -4.94 17.17
N ALA A 863 13.42 -5.27 16.53
CA ALA A 863 12.24 -4.39 16.44
C ALA A 863 11.34 -4.50 17.68
N TYR A 864 11.69 -5.29 18.68
CA TYR A 864 10.91 -5.51 19.89
C TYR A 864 11.77 -6.09 21.01
N ASP A 865 11.26 -5.94 22.22
CA ASP A 865 11.77 -6.55 23.43
C ASP A 865 10.62 -6.80 24.42
N PHE A 866 10.82 -7.69 25.39
CA PHE A 866 9.84 -7.97 26.43
C PHE A 866 10.50 -8.15 27.80
N SER A 867 9.78 -7.76 28.85
CA SER A 867 10.26 -7.87 30.22
C SER A 867 10.33 -9.33 30.69
N LYS A 868 11.31 -9.64 31.54
CA LYS A 868 11.56 -10.97 32.09
C LYS A 868 10.38 -11.59 32.86
N ASP A 869 9.43 -10.77 33.31
CA ASP A 869 8.21 -11.16 34.00
C ASP A 869 6.97 -11.19 33.07
N LEU A 870 7.14 -10.85 31.77
CA LEU A 870 6.10 -10.73 30.77
C LEU A 870 5.03 -9.67 31.08
N SER A 871 5.32 -8.67 31.91
CA SER A 871 4.41 -7.58 32.23
C SER A 871 4.37 -6.51 31.14
N THR A 872 5.44 -6.39 30.34
CA THR A 872 5.64 -5.33 29.35
C THR A 872 6.25 -5.91 28.08
N VAL A 873 5.72 -5.50 26.93
CA VAL A 873 6.28 -5.76 25.61
C VAL A 873 6.42 -4.43 24.89
N VAL A 874 7.60 -4.15 24.34
CA VAL A 874 7.85 -2.96 23.49
C VAL A 874 8.15 -3.44 22.08
N TYR A 875 7.47 -2.86 21.10
CA TYR A 875 7.64 -3.28 19.70
C TYR A 875 7.49 -2.10 18.74
N ALA A 876 8.17 -2.20 17.60
CA ALA A 876 8.02 -1.24 16.52
C ALA A 876 6.73 -1.54 15.75
N ARG A 877 5.72 -0.68 15.91
CA ARG A 877 4.48 -0.74 15.14
C ARG A 877 4.69 -0.08 13.78
N PRO A 878 4.38 -0.76 12.66
CA PRO A 878 4.46 -0.11 11.36
C PRO A 878 3.53 1.10 11.29
N ALA A 879 4.08 2.25 11.02
CA ALA A 879 3.36 3.52 10.95
C ALA A 879 4.00 4.40 9.87
N GLY A 880 4.10 3.89 8.68
CA GLY A 880 4.58 4.67 7.53
C GLY A 880 3.43 5.01 6.61
N HIS A 881 3.67 5.92 5.70
CA HIS A 881 2.83 6.16 4.53
C HIS A 881 3.70 5.95 3.30
N ALA A 882 3.13 5.29 2.32
CA ALA A 882 3.76 5.09 1.03
C ALA A 882 2.69 5.16 -0.06
N ASP A 883 3.06 5.73 -1.19
CA ASP A 883 2.19 5.92 -2.33
C ASP A 883 2.84 5.41 -3.61
N LEU A 884 2.00 5.07 -4.57
CA LEU A 884 2.41 4.70 -5.91
C LEU A 884 2.69 5.96 -6.73
N TYR A 885 3.82 5.98 -7.40
CA TYR A 885 4.25 7.05 -8.30
C TYR A 885 4.53 6.49 -9.69
N LEU A 886 4.38 7.33 -10.69
CA LEU A 886 4.75 7.05 -12.08
C LEU A 886 5.83 8.04 -12.54
N LEU A 887 6.98 7.53 -12.91
CA LEU A 887 8.00 8.24 -13.67
C LEU A 887 7.71 8.06 -15.16
N SER A 888 7.12 9.07 -15.80
CA SER A 888 6.84 9.05 -17.24
C SER A 888 8.08 9.47 -18.04
N GLN A 889 8.54 8.62 -18.96
CA GLN A 889 9.51 9.02 -19.99
C GLN A 889 8.72 9.65 -21.14
N LYS A 890 9.13 10.85 -21.57
CA LYS A 890 8.58 11.48 -22.79
C LYS A 890 9.22 10.89 -24.03
#